data_e6cff3be5333465a7d880c233c4500da
#
_entry.id   e6cff3be5333465a7d880c233c4500da
#
_cell.length_a   1.000
_cell.length_b   1.000
_cell.length_c   1.000
_cell.angle_alpha   90.00
_cell.angle_beta   90.00
_cell.angle_gamma   90.00
#
_symmetry.space_group_name_H-M   'P 1'
#
loop_
_entity.id
_entity.type
_entity.pdbx_description
1 polymer ?
#
loop_
_entity_poly.entity_id
_entity_poly.type
_entity_poly.pdbx_seq_one_letter_code
_entity_poly.pdbx_strand_id
1 'polypeptide(L)'
;MAAGPAMSGAGQTDPRYLRSPATVASYRSLLANRNYRFWFFAALITSLGDWAGLFALQTLVVSVAESSRVQLFSLGGIMMARLVPSLLVGPVAGVLADRYPRRRLMTIVDVARGTLFCVMAFSGDLVAIFALTFLIETLALLFMSAKDAMLPALIDRSELTQANQLNFLVTYGPLPFGAALAAAMVGLVTLLPDSLLTTEPVRAVLVLDGMTFFVSALFVSRIHPPDGADSPVREVDEDGDSPGMYAEVREGLQAIADEPLVYALVTGVTGVFFGAAIVVTIGPVFVDSVLGRPEGDWFTMVTAVGGGLIVGILAVPVLTNRFRTERVYPIGLVLTSLAATVLAVNNDWITTLLLGAALGAFAGLTVVTGYTLLHAYTADESRGRTFASFYTATRVATFAALALAPFLAGSIEVINIGIAGTGDAAASVTLSGPRITMLLGGLVALWFSLRSARAIWRAAGPNEPVEPASAATDGLLIAFEGVEGSGKTTQAARLTEHLGARGVDVVSTREPGGTPAAEAIREILLAREGDALDDRAEALLYAAARAEHVTQVIAPALRRGAVVVSDRYVDSSLAYQGHGRGLEISALADVNRWATGGTRADLVVLLDLPASDGLERARRRRGVDAADRLEGQPQDFHERVAAGFAALAKEEPDRFVVIDATGDIDEVAAQVAAVVDARLGLEAPEPVEEPS
;
A
#
# COMPACT_ATOMS: atom_id res chain seq x y z
N MET A 1 14.83 -48.57 20.01
CA MET A 1 14.73 -48.86 18.57
C MET A 1 13.26 -48.94 18.22
N ALA A 2 12.70 -47.90 17.66
CA ALA A 2 11.51 -47.87 16.80
C ALA A 2 11.39 -46.44 16.23
N ALA A 3 11.57 -46.33 14.93
CA ALA A 3 11.46 -45.09 14.19
C ALA A 3 10.00 -44.69 14.09
N GLY A 4 9.66 -43.48 14.47
CA GLY A 4 8.36 -42.85 14.21
C GLY A 4 8.26 -42.29 12.77
N PRO A 5 7.08 -42.24 12.18
CA PRO A 5 6.91 -41.83 10.78
C PRO A 5 7.10 -40.34 10.56
N ALA A 6 7.76 -40.03 9.45
CA ALA A 6 7.96 -38.66 8.95
C ALA A 6 6.63 -37.97 8.68
N MET A 7 6.41 -36.79 9.23
CA MET A 7 5.32 -35.88 8.86
C MET A 7 5.68 -35.20 7.54
N SER A 8 5.19 -35.74 6.44
CA SER A 8 5.07 -35.07 5.16
C SER A 8 3.70 -34.39 5.11
N GLY A 9 3.65 -33.10 4.97
CA GLY A 9 2.38 -32.38 4.73
C GLY A 9 2.38 -30.93 5.17
N ALA A 10 3.45 -30.17 4.92
CA ALA A 10 3.32 -28.71 4.88
C ALA A 10 2.64 -28.34 3.56
N GLY A 11 1.40 -27.87 3.64
CA GLY A 11 0.65 -27.39 2.48
C GLY A 11 1.40 -26.26 1.78
N GLN A 12 1.97 -26.59 0.63
CA GLN A 12 2.44 -25.58 -0.33
C GLN A 12 1.24 -24.77 -0.76
N THR A 13 1.12 -23.55 -0.27
CA THR A 13 0.26 -22.52 -0.86
C THR A 13 0.80 -22.23 -2.25
N ASP A 14 -0.01 -22.53 -3.27
CA ASP A 14 0.28 -22.32 -4.67
C ASP A 14 0.71 -20.85 -4.94
N PRO A 15 1.94 -20.58 -5.41
CA PRO A 15 2.44 -19.21 -5.61
C PRO A 15 1.67 -18.39 -6.64
N ARG A 16 0.74 -19.01 -7.37
CA ARG A 16 -0.07 -18.37 -8.41
C ARG A 16 -1.07 -17.33 -7.87
N TYR A 17 -1.32 -17.29 -6.56
CA TYR A 17 -2.27 -16.34 -5.95
C TYR A 17 -1.68 -14.99 -5.55
N LEU A 18 -0.39 -14.71 -5.76
CA LEU A 18 0.26 -13.53 -5.18
C LEU A 18 0.70 -12.44 -6.17
N ARG A 19 0.34 -12.48 -7.47
CA ARG A 19 0.77 -11.39 -8.37
C ARG A 19 -0.17 -11.15 -9.55
N SER A 20 -1.08 -10.20 -9.36
CA SER A 20 -1.35 -9.23 -10.42
C SER A 20 -1.23 -7.85 -9.80
N PRO A 21 -0.32 -6.96 -10.23
CA PRO A 21 -0.41 -5.56 -9.85
C PRO A 21 -1.81 -5.11 -10.24
N ALA A 22 -2.50 -4.43 -9.31
CA ALA A 22 -3.83 -3.92 -9.54
C ALA A 22 -3.79 -2.95 -10.72
N THR A 23 -4.02 -3.47 -11.93
CA THR A 23 -4.09 -2.64 -13.13
C THR A 23 -5.45 -1.99 -13.19
N VAL A 24 -5.56 -0.81 -13.82
CA VAL A 24 -6.85 -0.12 -14.07
C VAL A 24 -7.84 -1.06 -14.75
N ALA A 25 -7.37 -2.06 -15.50
CA ALA A 25 -8.17 -3.11 -16.13
C ALA A 25 -8.87 -4.01 -15.09
N SER A 26 -8.20 -4.39 -13.97
CA SER A 26 -8.81 -5.26 -12.95
C SER A 26 -9.87 -4.53 -12.11
N TYR A 27 -9.76 -3.22 -11.89
CA TYR A 27 -10.84 -2.45 -11.28
C TYR A 27 -12.03 -2.24 -12.21
N ARG A 28 -11.80 -2.18 -13.53
CA ARG A 28 -12.88 -2.12 -14.52
C ARG A 28 -13.63 -3.43 -14.62
N SER A 29 -12.98 -4.60 -14.50
CA SER A 29 -13.65 -5.91 -14.47
C SER A 29 -14.59 -6.03 -13.28
N LEU A 30 -14.13 -5.65 -12.07
CA LEU A 30 -14.96 -5.63 -10.86
C LEU A 30 -16.22 -4.75 -11.03
N LEU A 31 -16.06 -3.52 -11.54
CA LEU A 31 -17.18 -2.61 -11.75
C LEU A 31 -18.05 -3.01 -12.96
N ALA A 32 -17.58 -3.89 -13.84
CA ALA A 32 -18.40 -4.51 -14.89
C ALA A 32 -19.38 -5.54 -14.32
N ASN A 33 -19.02 -6.20 -13.21
CA ASN A 33 -19.93 -7.10 -12.50
C ASN A 33 -21.12 -6.31 -11.93
N ARG A 34 -22.33 -6.62 -12.38
CA ARG A 34 -23.56 -5.90 -12.01
C ARG A 34 -23.84 -5.93 -10.52
N ASN A 35 -23.66 -7.07 -9.88
CA ASN A 35 -23.95 -7.26 -8.46
C ASN A 35 -22.93 -6.53 -7.59
N TYR A 36 -21.63 -6.65 -7.92
CA TYR A 36 -20.58 -5.91 -7.24
C TYR A 36 -20.76 -4.41 -7.40
N ARG A 37 -21.13 -3.92 -8.56
CA ARG A 37 -21.41 -2.50 -8.82
C ARG A 37 -22.53 -1.96 -7.95
N PHE A 38 -23.63 -2.70 -7.76
CA PHE A 38 -24.70 -2.28 -6.85
C PHE A 38 -24.22 -2.27 -5.40
N TRP A 39 -23.47 -3.28 -4.98
CA TRP A 39 -22.84 -3.33 -3.66
C TRP A 39 -21.88 -2.14 -3.42
N PHE A 40 -21.02 -1.84 -4.40
CA PHE A 40 -20.07 -0.74 -4.37
C PHE A 40 -20.74 0.64 -4.22
N PHE A 41 -21.75 0.92 -5.05
CA PHE A 41 -22.46 2.20 -4.98
C PHE A 41 -23.33 2.31 -3.73
N ALA A 42 -23.92 1.25 -3.24
CA ALA A 42 -24.60 1.24 -1.94
C ALA A 42 -23.64 1.64 -0.83
N ALA A 43 -22.46 1.00 -0.74
CA ALA A 43 -21.43 1.29 0.25
C ALA A 43 -20.86 2.73 0.10
N LEU A 44 -20.65 3.21 -1.12
CA LEU A 44 -20.13 4.57 -1.36
C LEU A 44 -21.12 5.65 -0.91
N ILE A 45 -22.41 5.49 -1.24
CA ILE A 45 -23.45 6.47 -0.89
C ILE A 45 -23.67 6.50 0.61
N THR A 46 -23.75 5.35 1.28
CA THR A 46 -23.88 5.32 2.74
C THR A 46 -22.65 5.87 3.44
N SER A 47 -21.44 5.55 2.97
CA SER A 47 -20.23 6.11 3.56
C SER A 47 -20.16 7.63 3.42
N LEU A 48 -20.61 8.18 2.30
CA LEU A 48 -20.69 9.64 2.11
C LEU A 48 -21.68 10.27 3.10
N GLY A 49 -22.84 9.66 3.27
CA GLY A 49 -23.83 10.06 4.26
C GLY A 49 -23.32 9.92 5.71
N ASP A 50 -22.80 8.75 6.07
CA ASP A 50 -22.25 8.47 7.41
C ASP A 50 -21.19 9.50 7.86
N TRP A 51 -20.30 9.94 6.94
CA TRP A 51 -19.32 11.00 7.24
C TRP A 51 -19.97 12.38 7.38
N ALA A 52 -20.92 12.74 6.51
CA ALA A 52 -21.67 13.97 6.64
C ALA A 52 -22.52 13.99 7.91
N GLY A 53 -23.22 12.89 8.19
CA GLY A 53 -24.05 12.68 9.38
C GLY A 53 -23.26 12.70 10.68
N LEU A 54 -22.04 12.13 10.70
CA LEU A 54 -21.16 12.20 11.87
C LEU A 54 -20.89 13.64 12.28
N PHE A 55 -20.49 14.49 11.33
CA PHE A 55 -20.19 15.89 11.61
C PHE A 55 -21.46 16.68 11.95
N ALA A 56 -22.57 16.39 11.26
CA ALA A 56 -23.86 17.01 11.56
C ALA A 56 -24.37 16.63 12.95
N LEU A 57 -24.21 15.37 13.37
CA LEU A 57 -24.58 14.91 14.71
C LEU A 57 -23.77 15.62 15.79
N GLN A 58 -22.47 15.81 15.61
CA GLN A 58 -21.64 16.58 16.54
C GLN A 58 -22.15 18.02 16.67
N THR A 59 -22.43 18.67 15.54
CA THR A 59 -22.94 20.05 15.53
C THR A 59 -24.34 20.14 16.16
N LEU A 60 -25.23 19.17 15.86
CA LEU A 60 -26.58 19.14 16.50
C LEU A 60 -26.49 18.99 18.01
N VAL A 61 -25.60 18.14 18.54
CA VAL A 61 -25.40 17.97 19.98
C VAL A 61 -24.88 19.24 20.61
N VAL A 62 -24.02 19.99 19.95
CA VAL A 62 -23.51 21.28 20.41
C VAL A 62 -24.61 22.33 20.41
N SER A 63 -25.47 22.41 19.37
CA SER A 63 -26.54 23.40 19.26
C SER A 63 -27.69 23.19 20.28
N VAL A 64 -27.95 21.92 20.65
CA VAL A 64 -29.02 21.59 21.62
C VAL A 64 -28.55 21.74 23.06
N ALA A 65 -27.25 21.73 23.32
CA ALA A 65 -26.72 21.80 24.70
C ALA A 65 -26.65 23.23 25.24
N GLU A 66 -27.18 23.44 26.45
CA GLU A 66 -27.36 24.75 27.06
C GLU A 66 -26.07 25.48 27.49
N SER A 67 -24.96 24.77 27.66
CA SER A 67 -23.68 25.35 28.11
C SER A 67 -22.49 24.64 27.51
N SER A 68 -21.34 25.33 27.35
CA SER A 68 -20.11 24.75 26.81
C SER A 68 -19.64 23.49 27.55
N ARG A 69 -19.89 23.38 28.85
CA ARG A 69 -19.59 22.17 29.63
C ARG A 69 -20.50 21.01 29.23
N VAL A 70 -21.80 21.26 29.08
CA VAL A 70 -22.77 20.25 28.59
C VAL A 70 -22.47 19.86 27.15
N GLN A 71 -22.09 20.80 26.27
CA GLN A 71 -21.67 20.53 24.90
C GLN A 71 -20.52 19.52 24.87
N LEU A 72 -19.47 19.75 25.65
CA LEU A 72 -18.30 18.86 25.69
C LEU A 72 -18.66 17.48 26.27
N PHE A 73 -19.38 17.39 27.37
CA PHE A 73 -19.81 16.11 27.94
C PHE A 73 -20.73 15.35 26.98
N SER A 74 -21.60 16.07 26.27
CA SER A 74 -22.50 15.46 25.29
C SER A 74 -21.75 14.94 24.06
N LEU A 75 -20.72 15.64 23.59
CA LEU A 75 -19.82 15.12 22.51
C LEU A 75 -19.12 13.84 22.93
N GLY A 76 -18.60 13.78 24.16
CA GLY A 76 -18.01 12.55 24.69
C GLY A 76 -19.03 11.43 24.82
N GLY A 77 -20.22 11.76 25.36
CA GLY A 77 -21.32 10.81 25.53
C GLY A 77 -21.83 10.24 24.20
N ILE A 78 -21.97 11.08 23.15
CA ILE A 78 -22.42 10.60 21.84
C ILE A 78 -21.37 9.68 21.18
N MET A 79 -20.06 9.96 21.34
CA MET A 79 -19.01 9.08 20.89
C MET A 79 -19.01 7.74 21.65
N MET A 80 -19.31 7.76 22.94
CA MET A 80 -19.51 6.53 23.71
C MET A 80 -20.75 5.76 23.25
N ALA A 81 -21.87 6.47 22.97
CA ALA A 81 -23.08 5.86 22.44
C ALA A 81 -22.84 5.16 21.09
N ARG A 82 -21.90 5.65 20.29
CA ARG A 82 -21.46 5.00 19.05
C ARG A 82 -20.55 3.78 19.28
N LEU A 83 -19.73 3.80 20.30
CA LEU A 83 -18.76 2.74 20.59
C LEU A 83 -19.39 1.56 21.35
N VAL A 84 -20.19 1.83 22.35
CA VAL A 84 -20.74 0.82 23.29
C VAL A 84 -21.48 -0.31 22.57
N PRO A 85 -22.30 -0.08 21.52
CA PRO A 85 -22.93 -1.16 20.77
C PRO A 85 -21.95 -2.19 20.23
N SER A 86 -20.79 -1.75 19.74
CA SER A 86 -19.78 -2.66 19.15
C SER A 86 -19.18 -3.62 20.19
N LEU A 87 -19.08 -3.18 21.43
CA LEU A 87 -18.57 -3.98 22.55
C LEU A 87 -19.63 -4.95 23.08
N LEU A 88 -20.89 -4.52 23.16
CA LEU A 88 -21.98 -5.30 23.77
C LEU A 88 -22.67 -6.25 22.77
N VAL A 89 -22.88 -5.78 21.55
CA VAL A 89 -23.73 -6.46 20.56
C VAL A 89 -22.90 -7.07 19.42
N GLY A 90 -21.65 -6.66 19.26
CA GLY A 90 -20.79 -7.11 18.16
C GLY A 90 -20.77 -8.63 17.93
N PRO A 91 -20.51 -9.47 18.95
CA PRO A 91 -20.53 -10.92 18.81
C PRO A 91 -21.90 -11.48 18.41
N VAL A 92 -22.97 -10.89 18.93
CA VAL A 92 -24.36 -11.30 18.64
C VAL A 92 -24.77 -10.86 17.23
N ALA A 93 -24.30 -9.70 16.78
CA ALA A 93 -24.58 -9.18 15.45
C ALA A 93 -24.06 -10.12 14.34
N GLY A 94 -22.88 -10.72 14.52
CA GLY A 94 -22.32 -11.71 13.61
C GLY A 94 -23.23 -12.94 13.48
N VAL A 95 -23.59 -13.53 14.62
CA VAL A 95 -24.49 -14.71 14.65
C VAL A 95 -25.85 -14.40 14.04
N LEU A 96 -26.38 -13.19 14.26
CA LEU A 96 -27.67 -12.80 13.69
C LEU A 96 -27.57 -12.58 12.17
N ALA A 97 -26.46 -12.00 11.69
CA ALA A 97 -26.19 -11.82 10.27
C ALA A 97 -26.10 -13.15 9.51
N ASP A 98 -25.65 -14.23 10.16
CA ASP A 98 -25.54 -15.56 9.56
C ASP A 98 -26.90 -16.32 9.54
N ARG A 99 -27.87 -15.90 10.38
CA ARG A 99 -29.20 -16.55 10.45
C ARG A 99 -30.21 -16.02 9.43
N TYR A 100 -29.97 -14.85 8.85
CA TYR A 100 -30.91 -14.22 7.93
C TYR A 100 -30.33 -14.07 6.53
N PRO A 101 -31.17 -14.07 5.46
CA PRO A 101 -30.70 -13.76 4.12
C PRO A 101 -30.04 -12.37 4.10
N ARG A 102 -28.74 -12.35 3.78
CA ARG A 102 -27.86 -11.17 3.92
C ARG A 102 -28.42 -9.94 3.20
N ARG A 103 -28.90 -10.12 1.96
CA ARG A 103 -29.51 -9.05 1.18
C ARG A 103 -30.73 -8.43 1.86
N ARG A 104 -31.64 -9.27 2.37
CA ARG A 104 -32.85 -8.81 3.05
C ARG A 104 -32.50 -8.08 4.35
N LEU A 105 -31.57 -8.63 5.13
CA LEU A 105 -31.09 -8.05 6.35
C LEU A 105 -30.51 -6.65 6.08
N MET A 106 -29.58 -6.51 5.12
CA MET A 106 -28.99 -5.22 4.75
C MET A 106 -30.06 -4.21 4.32
N THR A 107 -31.03 -4.61 3.49
CA THR A 107 -32.09 -3.73 3.01
C THR A 107 -32.98 -3.23 4.15
N ILE A 108 -33.39 -4.12 5.07
CA ILE A 108 -34.24 -3.75 6.22
C ILE A 108 -33.48 -2.83 7.17
N VAL A 109 -32.21 -3.14 7.43
CA VAL A 109 -31.37 -2.35 8.32
C VAL A 109 -31.14 -0.94 7.76
N ASP A 110 -30.86 -0.81 6.45
CA ASP A 110 -30.70 0.50 5.82
C ASP A 110 -31.99 1.34 5.91
N VAL A 111 -33.14 0.75 5.62
CA VAL A 111 -34.44 1.44 5.75
C VAL A 111 -34.66 1.89 7.21
N ALA A 112 -34.36 1.04 8.18
CA ALA A 112 -34.50 1.37 9.60
C ALA A 112 -33.53 2.49 10.00
N ARG A 113 -32.25 2.42 9.62
CA ARG A 113 -31.25 3.47 9.90
C ARG A 113 -31.66 4.80 9.27
N GLY A 114 -32.06 4.80 8.00
CA GLY A 114 -32.54 5.99 7.30
C GLY A 114 -33.72 6.66 8.00
N THR A 115 -34.69 5.85 8.45
CA THR A 115 -35.83 6.34 9.23
C THR A 115 -35.39 6.96 10.56
N LEU A 116 -34.51 6.28 11.31
CA LEU A 116 -34.01 6.77 12.59
C LEU A 116 -33.20 8.07 12.44
N PHE A 117 -32.39 8.22 11.40
CA PHE A 117 -31.70 9.49 11.11
C PHE A 117 -32.68 10.62 10.80
N CYS A 118 -33.73 10.36 10.01
CA CYS A 118 -34.78 11.34 9.78
C CYS A 118 -35.51 11.73 11.07
N VAL A 119 -35.83 10.77 11.95
CA VAL A 119 -36.43 11.03 13.27
C VAL A 119 -35.50 11.85 14.15
N MET A 120 -34.23 11.50 14.19
CA MET A 120 -33.18 12.19 14.95
C MET A 120 -33.02 13.64 14.50
N ALA A 121 -33.14 13.96 13.22
CA ALA A 121 -33.07 15.32 12.69
C ALA A 121 -34.12 16.25 13.27
N PHE A 122 -35.27 15.73 13.70
CA PHE A 122 -36.34 16.52 14.33
C PHE A 122 -36.35 16.45 15.87
N SER A 123 -35.41 15.73 16.47
CA SER A 123 -35.28 15.65 17.93
C SER A 123 -34.62 16.95 18.48
N GLY A 124 -35.16 17.46 19.56
CA GLY A 124 -34.59 18.57 20.36
C GLY A 124 -34.11 18.12 21.74
N ASP A 125 -34.15 16.83 22.02
CA ASP A 125 -33.79 16.28 23.35
C ASP A 125 -32.50 15.44 23.23
N LEU A 126 -31.51 15.76 24.08
CA LEU A 126 -30.23 15.04 24.09
C LEU A 126 -30.38 13.54 24.41
N VAL A 127 -31.29 13.17 25.32
CA VAL A 127 -31.50 11.78 25.72
C VAL A 127 -32.02 10.97 24.51
N ALA A 128 -32.97 11.56 23.78
CA ALA A 128 -33.51 10.95 22.57
C ALA A 128 -32.41 10.81 21.48
N ILE A 129 -31.56 11.83 21.30
CA ILE A 129 -30.43 11.78 20.34
C ILE A 129 -29.45 10.64 20.71
N PHE A 130 -29.12 10.49 22.01
CA PHE A 130 -28.28 9.40 22.48
C PHE A 130 -28.89 8.00 22.21
N ALA A 131 -30.17 7.84 22.56
CA ALA A 131 -30.88 6.57 22.37
C ALA A 131 -30.98 6.20 20.89
N LEU A 132 -31.31 7.16 20.02
CA LEU A 132 -31.36 6.97 18.57
C LEU A 132 -29.99 6.63 18.01
N THR A 133 -28.93 7.32 18.43
CA THR A 133 -27.55 7.01 18.02
C THR A 133 -27.15 5.60 18.40
N PHE A 134 -27.40 5.19 19.66
CA PHE A 134 -27.13 3.83 20.12
C PHE A 134 -27.84 2.78 19.25
N LEU A 135 -29.10 3.02 18.91
CA LEU A 135 -29.88 2.10 18.08
C LEU A 135 -29.36 2.06 16.63
N ILE A 136 -29.05 3.22 16.04
CA ILE A 136 -28.47 3.33 14.69
C ILE A 136 -27.16 2.54 14.61
N GLU A 137 -26.26 2.72 15.60
CA GLU A 137 -24.96 2.01 15.60
C GLU A 137 -25.13 0.50 15.85
N THR A 138 -26.11 0.10 16.66
CA THR A 138 -26.45 -1.32 16.82
C THR A 138 -26.87 -1.95 15.48
N LEU A 139 -27.73 -1.26 14.72
CA LEU A 139 -28.13 -1.69 13.38
C LEU A 139 -26.96 -1.67 12.39
N ALA A 140 -26.05 -0.69 12.51
CA ALA A 140 -24.86 -0.61 11.67
C ALA A 140 -23.97 -1.86 11.78
N LEU A 141 -23.85 -2.45 12.98
CA LEU A 141 -23.09 -3.70 13.16
C LEU A 141 -23.69 -4.86 12.39
N LEU A 142 -25.02 -4.99 12.37
CA LEU A 142 -25.73 -6.01 11.57
C LEU A 142 -25.47 -5.81 10.09
N PHE A 143 -25.54 -4.57 9.61
CA PHE A 143 -25.25 -4.22 8.23
C PHE A 143 -23.83 -4.58 7.83
N MET A 144 -22.84 -4.17 8.64
CA MET A 144 -21.41 -4.41 8.36
C MET A 144 -21.10 -5.90 8.29
N SER A 145 -21.60 -6.70 9.25
CA SER A 145 -21.40 -8.15 9.26
C SER A 145 -22.00 -8.81 8.00
N ALA A 146 -23.21 -8.43 7.61
CA ALA A 146 -23.85 -8.97 6.41
C ALA A 146 -23.15 -8.50 5.12
N LYS A 147 -22.72 -7.24 5.06
CA LYS A 147 -22.01 -6.64 3.93
C LYS A 147 -20.68 -7.35 3.66
N ASP A 148 -19.89 -7.55 4.70
CA ASP A 148 -18.54 -8.16 4.58
C ASP A 148 -18.66 -9.66 4.25
N ALA A 149 -19.67 -10.35 4.80
CA ALA A 149 -19.95 -11.75 4.47
C ALA A 149 -20.51 -11.93 3.03
N MET A 150 -21.14 -10.91 2.45
CA MET A 150 -21.67 -10.96 1.08
C MET A 150 -20.58 -10.77 0.02
N LEU A 151 -19.54 -9.97 0.28
CA LEU A 151 -18.53 -9.59 -0.70
C LEU A 151 -17.86 -10.77 -1.41
N PRO A 152 -17.37 -11.83 -0.70
CA PRO A 152 -16.75 -12.98 -1.34
C PRO A 152 -17.69 -13.80 -2.23
N ALA A 153 -19.03 -13.66 -2.04
CA ALA A 153 -20.03 -14.35 -2.83
C ALA A 153 -20.38 -13.62 -4.14
N LEU A 154 -19.98 -12.37 -4.30
CA LEU A 154 -20.29 -11.53 -5.48
C LEU A 154 -19.17 -11.52 -6.52
N ILE A 155 -17.97 -11.96 -6.17
CA ILE A 155 -16.76 -11.84 -6.99
C ILE A 155 -15.93 -13.12 -6.96
N ASP A 156 -15.05 -13.28 -7.94
CA ASP A 156 -14.10 -14.38 -7.97
C ASP A 156 -13.02 -14.23 -6.89
N ARG A 157 -12.53 -15.36 -6.37
CA ARG A 157 -11.47 -15.37 -5.33
C ARG A 157 -10.21 -14.63 -5.75
N SER A 158 -9.89 -14.62 -7.04
CA SER A 158 -8.74 -13.90 -7.61
C SER A 158 -8.87 -12.37 -7.53
N GLU A 159 -10.10 -11.84 -7.42
CA GLU A 159 -10.40 -10.41 -7.37
C GLU A 159 -10.61 -9.87 -5.94
N LEU A 160 -10.59 -10.75 -4.91
CA LEU A 160 -10.85 -10.37 -3.51
C LEU A 160 -9.91 -9.29 -2.99
N THR A 161 -8.63 -9.32 -3.38
CA THR A 161 -7.64 -8.32 -2.95
C THR A 161 -8.00 -6.92 -3.46
N GLN A 162 -8.36 -6.80 -4.73
CA GLN A 162 -8.75 -5.55 -5.36
C GLN A 162 -10.10 -5.04 -4.82
N ALA A 163 -11.03 -5.95 -4.58
CA ALA A 163 -12.32 -5.61 -3.98
C ALA A 163 -12.18 -5.09 -2.54
N ASN A 164 -11.31 -5.68 -1.74
CA ASN A 164 -11.00 -5.20 -0.39
C ASN A 164 -10.31 -3.82 -0.42
N GLN A 165 -9.42 -3.56 -1.39
CA GLN A 165 -8.83 -2.23 -1.59
C GLN A 165 -9.89 -1.18 -1.92
N LEU A 166 -10.83 -1.50 -2.83
CA LEU A 166 -11.96 -0.63 -3.14
C LEU A 166 -12.90 -0.44 -1.95
N ASN A 167 -13.15 -1.49 -1.16
CA ASN A 167 -13.96 -1.39 0.07
C ASN A 167 -13.33 -0.42 1.08
N PHE A 168 -12.01 -0.47 1.24
CA PHE A 168 -11.29 0.49 2.08
C PHE A 168 -11.43 1.92 1.55
N LEU A 169 -11.23 2.11 0.25
CA LEU A 169 -11.37 3.40 -0.40
C LEU A 169 -12.79 3.95 -0.27
N VAL A 170 -13.82 3.12 -0.44
CA VAL A 170 -15.23 3.50 -0.28
C VAL A 170 -15.56 3.86 1.16
N THR A 171 -14.94 3.22 2.13
CA THR A 171 -15.21 3.48 3.55
C THR A 171 -14.59 4.79 4.06
N TYR A 172 -13.34 5.07 3.68
CA TYR A 172 -12.58 6.21 4.20
C TYR A 172 -12.41 7.36 3.20
N GLY A 173 -12.41 7.07 1.90
CA GLY A 173 -12.28 8.08 0.86
C GLY A 173 -13.39 9.14 0.84
N PRO A 174 -14.64 8.83 1.19
CA PRO A 174 -15.72 9.83 1.25
C PRO A 174 -15.62 10.86 2.38
N LEU A 175 -14.73 10.69 3.36
CA LEU A 175 -14.61 11.62 4.50
C LEU A 175 -14.54 13.12 4.10
N PRO A 176 -13.62 13.56 3.22
CA PRO A 176 -13.56 14.98 2.83
C PRO A 176 -14.79 15.41 2.02
N PHE A 177 -15.34 14.51 1.23
CA PHE A 177 -16.53 14.80 0.40
C PHE A 177 -17.79 14.87 1.25
N GLY A 178 -17.92 14.05 2.30
CA GLY A 178 -19.02 14.11 3.26
C GLY A 178 -19.04 15.44 4.03
N ALA A 179 -17.86 15.89 4.49
CA ALA A 179 -17.74 17.19 5.13
C ALA A 179 -18.06 18.35 4.16
N ALA A 180 -17.55 18.30 2.93
CA ALA A 180 -17.85 19.31 1.90
C ALA A 180 -19.34 19.32 1.54
N LEU A 181 -19.99 18.14 1.45
CA LEU A 181 -21.42 18.01 1.20
C LEU A 181 -22.22 18.61 2.35
N ALA A 182 -21.84 18.36 3.59
CA ALA A 182 -22.45 18.97 4.76
C ALA A 182 -22.31 20.50 4.75
N ALA A 183 -21.10 21.02 4.46
CA ALA A 183 -20.86 22.45 4.31
C ALA A 183 -21.73 23.08 3.21
N ALA A 184 -21.80 22.45 2.05
CA ALA A 184 -22.62 22.89 0.93
C ALA A 184 -24.12 22.91 1.27
N MET A 185 -24.61 21.87 1.96
CA MET A 185 -25.99 21.78 2.41
C MET A 185 -26.35 22.88 3.41
N VAL A 186 -25.47 23.10 4.42
CA VAL A 186 -25.64 24.20 5.37
C VAL A 186 -25.67 25.54 4.63
N GLY A 187 -24.72 25.79 3.72
CA GLY A 187 -24.68 27.00 2.91
C GLY A 187 -25.91 27.17 2.00
N LEU A 188 -26.42 26.11 1.40
CA LEU A 188 -27.63 26.16 0.57
C LEU A 188 -28.86 26.50 1.39
N VAL A 189 -29.01 25.86 2.56
CA VAL A 189 -30.16 26.09 3.48
C VAL A 189 -30.18 27.52 3.97
N THR A 190 -29.01 28.13 4.30
CA THR A 190 -28.90 29.52 4.74
C THR A 190 -29.24 30.55 3.64
N LEU A 191 -29.26 30.16 2.37
CA LEU A 191 -29.68 31.02 1.25
C LEU A 191 -31.19 31.01 1.04
N LEU A 192 -31.92 30.08 1.66
CA LEU A 192 -33.39 30.01 1.55
C LEU A 192 -34.05 31.00 2.50
N PRO A 193 -35.21 31.61 2.11
CA PRO A 193 -35.94 32.52 2.99
C PRO A 193 -36.37 31.82 4.27
N ASP A 194 -36.27 32.49 5.44
CA ASP A 194 -36.66 31.99 6.75
C ASP A 194 -38.11 31.50 6.83
N SER A 195 -38.96 31.96 5.90
CA SER A 195 -40.37 31.54 5.78
C SER A 195 -40.54 30.12 5.25
N LEU A 196 -39.52 29.55 4.59
CA LEU A 196 -39.57 28.21 3.97
C LEU A 196 -38.95 27.12 4.87
N LEU A 197 -38.06 27.47 5.78
CA LEU A 197 -37.35 26.54 6.64
C LEU A 197 -37.39 27.00 8.11
N THR A 198 -38.20 26.30 8.91
CA THR A 198 -38.26 26.45 10.37
C THR A 198 -37.19 25.63 11.10
N THR A 199 -36.28 24.99 10.34
CA THR A 199 -35.31 24.02 10.88
C THR A 199 -33.87 24.53 10.75
N GLU A 200 -33.07 24.29 11.77
CA GLU A 200 -31.62 24.55 11.73
C GLU A 200 -30.95 23.86 10.54
N PRO A 201 -30.00 24.51 9.82
CA PRO A 201 -29.38 23.96 8.62
C PRO A 201 -28.73 22.58 8.82
N VAL A 202 -28.19 22.30 10.02
CA VAL A 202 -27.56 21.02 10.36
C VAL A 202 -28.54 19.85 10.32
N ARG A 203 -29.83 20.09 10.60
CA ARG A 203 -30.89 19.06 10.55
C ARG A 203 -31.15 18.58 9.13
N ALA A 204 -30.99 19.45 8.13
CA ALA A 204 -31.10 19.08 6.72
C ALA A 204 -29.99 18.08 6.30
N VAL A 205 -28.78 18.21 6.88
CA VAL A 205 -27.69 17.27 6.63
C VAL A 205 -28.03 15.86 7.18
N LEU A 206 -28.64 15.78 8.36
CA LEU A 206 -29.08 14.49 8.95
C LEU A 206 -30.21 13.85 8.13
N VAL A 207 -31.14 14.65 7.59
CA VAL A 207 -32.17 14.16 6.68
C VAL A 207 -31.53 13.63 5.39
N LEU A 208 -30.55 14.36 4.84
CA LEU A 208 -29.79 13.92 3.66
C LEU A 208 -29.09 12.60 3.93
N ASP A 209 -28.45 12.43 5.08
CA ASP A 209 -27.84 11.16 5.49
C ASP A 209 -28.89 10.05 5.56
N GLY A 210 -30.05 10.29 6.22
CA GLY A 210 -31.17 9.35 6.21
C GLY A 210 -31.59 8.94 4.78
N MET A 211 -31.61 9.88 3.84
CA MET A 211 -31.93 9.60 2.43
C MET A 211 -30.87 8.73 1.74
N THR A 212 -29.58 8.87 2.10
CA THR A 212 -28.52 8.01 1.55
C THR A 212 -28.75 6.54 1.87
N PHE A 213 -29.26 6.22 3.07
CA PHE A 213 -29.61 4.84 3.44
C PHE A 213 -30.80 4.30 2.64
N PHE A 214 -31.81 5.11 2.34
CA PHE A 214 -32.90 4.64 1.46
C PHE A 214 -32.41 4.37 0.04
N VAL A 215 -31.50 5.20 -0.48
CA VAL A 215 -30.87 4.97 -1.78
C VAL A 215 -30.02 3.69 -1.75
N SER A 216 -29.24 3.49 -0.68
CA SER A 216 -28.47 2.26 -0.47
C SER A 216 -29.39 1.03 -0.44
N ALA A 217 -30.46 1.07 0.34
CA ALA A 217 -31.44 -0.02 0.40
C ALA A 217 -31.98 -0.38 -1.00
N LEU A 218 -32.20 0.64 -1.85
CA LEU A 218 -32.62 0.43 -3.24
C LEU A 218 -31.53 -0.27 -4.06
N PHE A 219 -30.25 0.10 -3.92
CA PHE A 219 -29.15 -0.59 -4.60
C PHE A 219 -28.98 -2.01 -4.08
N VAL A 220 -28.97 -2.22 -2.76
CA VAL A 220 -28.85 -3.54 -2.12
C VAL A 220 -29.98 -4.47 -2.55
N SER A 221 -31.23 -3.97 -2.62
CA SER A 221 -32.38 -4.79 -3.06
C SER A 221 -32.28 -5.31 -4.49
N ARG A 222 -31.43 -4.68 -5.32
CA ARG A 222 -31.18 -5.06 -6.73
C ARG A 222 -30.00 -6.02 -6.92
N ILE A 223 -29.31 -6.38 -5.86
CA ILE A 223 -28.27 -7.41 -5.88
C ILE A 223 -28.99 -8.77 -6.05
N HIS A 224 -28.52 -9.58 -6.97
CA HIS A 224 -28.97 -10.95 -7.18
C HIS A 224 -27.77 -11.87 -6.96
N PRO A 225 -27.50 -12.26 -5.71
CA PRO A 225 -26.38 -13.15 -5.42
C PRO A 225 -26.62 -14.51 -6.11
N PRO A 226 -25.55 -15.25 -6.46
CA PRO A 226 -25.66 -16.61 -6.98
C PRO A 226 -26.46 -17.50 -6.04
N ASP A 227 -27.08 -18.57 -6.59
CA ASP A 227 -27.89 -19.52 -5.81
C ASP A 227 -27.05 -20.10 -4.65
N GLY A 228 -27.59 -20.03 -3.44
CA GLY A 228 -26.92 -20.47 -2.22
C GLY A 228 -26.08 -19.40 -1.49
N ALA A 229 -25.67 -18.33 -2.14
CA ALA A 229 -24.85 -17.27 -1.53
C ALA A 229 -25.62 -16.36 -0.56
N ASP A 230 -26.95 -16.30 -0.68
CA ASP A 230 -27.86 -15.57 0.21
C ASP A 230 -28.49 -16.49 1.29
N SER A 231 -28.10 -17.79 1.31
CA SER A 231 -28.61 -18.76 2.28
C SER A 231 -27.90 -18.59 3.62
N PRO A 232 -28.65 -18.75 4.73
CA PRO A 232 -28.00 -18.78 6.06
C PRO A 232 -26.98 -19.92 6.09
N VAL A 233 -25.79 -19.63 6.60
CA VAL A 233 -24.75 -20.65 6.81
C VAL A 233 -25.27 -21.59 7.90
N ARG A 234 -25.67 -22.80 7.53
CA ARG A 234 -25.98 -23.87 8.46
C ARG A 234 -24.65 -24.51 8.88
N GLU A 235 -24.53 -24.70 10.18
CA GLU A 235 -23.47 -25.39 10.91
C GLU A 235 -22.28 -24.52 11.32
N VAL A 236 -22.40 -24.04 12.55
CA VAL A 236 -21.24 -23.81 13.40
C VAL A 236 -20.71 -25.20 13.73
N ASP A 237 -19.56 -25.59 13.20
CA ASP A 237 -18.79 -26.71 13.73
C ASP A 237 -18.44 -26.37 15.19
N GLU A 238 -19.09 -27.04 16.12
CA GLU A 238 -18.85 -26.93 17.57
C GLU A 238 -17.48 -27.53 18.02
N ASP A 239 -16.74 -28.11 17.08
CA ASP A 239 -15.42 -28.72 17.34
C ASP A 239 -14.29 -27.85 16.79
N GLY A 240 -13.99 -26.77 17.46
CA GLY A 240 -12.80 -25.96 17.18
C GLY A 240 -12.30 -25.29 18.45
N ASP A 241 -11.21 -25.83 18.98
CA ASP A 241 -10.30 -25.21 19.96
C ASP A 241 -9.63 -23.97 19.29
N SER A 242 -10.46 -23.00 18.85
CA SER A 242 -9.97 -21.71 18.37
C SER A 242 -9.48 -20.93 19.59
N PRO A 243 -8.22 -20.47 19.60
CA PRO A 243 -7.71 -19.65 20.67
C PRO A 243 -8.67 -18.48 20.86
N GLY A 244 -9.16 -18.29 22.06
CA GLY A 244 -10.15 -17.25 22.35
C GLY A 244 -9.64 -15.88 21.86
N MET A 245 -10.51 -15.00 21.39
CA MET A 245 -10.21 -13.65 20.88
C MET A 245 -9.14 -12.89 21.71
N TYR A 246 -9.08 -13.14 23.02
CA TYR A 246 -8.07 -12.60 23.92
C TYR A 246 -6.66 -13.15 23.65
N ALA A 247 -6.55 -14.41 23.29
CA ALA A 247 -5.27 -15.05 22.98
C ALA A 247 -4.74 -14.55 21.64
N GLU A 248 -5.59 -14.43 20.61
CA GLU A 248 -5.22 -13.89 19.30
C GLU A 248 -4.76 -12.42 19.37
N VAL A 249 -5.46 -11.58 20.12
CA VAL A 249 -5.06 -10.18 20.34
C VAL A 249 -3.72 -10.11 21.08
N ARG A 250 -3.51 -10.95 22.10
CA ARG A 250 -2.26 -11.00 22.84
C ARG A 250 -1.09 -11.46 21.98
N GLU A 251 -1.27 -12.50 21.19
CA GLU A 251 -0.24 -12.99 20.24
C GLU A 251 0.11 -11.94 19.19
N GLY A 252 -0.89 -11.25 18.66
CA GLY A 252 -0.68 -10.17 17.70
C GLY A 252 0.07 -8.96 18.30
N LEU A 253 -0.24 -8.60 19.56
CA LEU A 253 0.50 -7.53 20.27
C LEU A 253 1.93 -7.98 20.60
N GLN A 254 2.16 -9.25 20.91
CA GLN A 254 3.50 -9.80 21.10
C GLN A 254 4.29 -9.79 19.79
N ALA A 255 3.70 -10.20 18.68
CA ALA A 255 4.35 -10.15 17.36
C ALA A 255 4.78 -8.73 16.95
N ILE A 256 3.99 -7.71 17.32
CA ILE A 256 4.38 -6.30 17.11
C ILE A 256 5.55 -5.92 18.06
N ALA A 257 5.50 -6.35 19.30
CA ALA A 257 6.52 -6.01 20.31
C ALA A 257 7.89 -6.64 20.04
N ASP A 258 7.90 -7.81 19.41
CA ASP A 258 9.12 -8.57 19.09
C ASP A 258 9.91 -7.98 17.93
N GLU A 259 9.25 -7.18 17.06
CA GLU A 259 9.88 -6.49 15.93
C GLU A 259 9.98 -4.97 16.17
N PRO A 260 11.16 -4.45 16.58
CA PRO A 260 11.30 -3.04 16.99
C PRO A 260 10.87 -2.01 15.95
N LEU A 261 11.05 -2.33 14.65
CA LEU A 261 10.67 -1.44 13.56
C LEU A 261 9.14 -1.42 13.36
N VAL A 262 8.50 -2.59 13.39
CA VAL A 262 7.03 -2.72 13.34
C VAL A 262 6.41 -2.03 14.54
N TYR A 263 6.96 -2.23 15.74
CA TYR A 263 6.53 -1.54 16.95
C TYR A 263 6.61 -0.01 16.81
N ALA A 264 7.70 0.52 16.26
CA ALA A 264 7.85 1.95 16.02
C ALA A 264 6.84 2.48 15.01
N LEU A 265 6.58 1.74 13.92
CA LEU A 265 5.58 2.11 12.91
C LEU A 265 4.18 2.18 13.53
N VAL A 266 3.77 1.12 14.23
CA VAL A 266 2.43 1.01 14.82
C VAL A 266 2.21 2.07 15.90
N THR A 267 3.17 2.26 16.80
CA THR A 267 3.04 3.25 17.89
C THR A 267 3.01 4.68 17.37
N GLY A 268 3.79 5.01 16.33
CA GLY A 268 3.78 6.32 15.69
C GLY A 268 2.43 6.66 15.08
N VAL A 269 1.90 5.77 14.23
CA VAL A 269 0.58 5.97 13.60
C VAL A 269 -0.53 6.02 14.65
N THR A 270 -0.49 5.14 15.65
CA THR A 270 -1.48 5.13 16.75
C THR A 270 -1.51 6.47 17.49
N GLY A 271 -0.34 7.08 17.75
CA GLY A 271 -0.25 8.41 18.35
C GLY A 271 -0.89 9.51 17.48
N VAL A 272 -0.68 9.45 16.16
CA VAL A 272 -1.32 10.41 15.23
C VAL A 272 -2.83 10.22 15.19
N PHE A 273 -3.33 8.99 15.14
CA PHE A 273 -4.78 8.71 15.18
C PHE A 273 -5.41 9.20 16.49
N PHE A 274 -4.70 9.03 17.62
CA PHE A 274 -5.12 9.57 18.90
C PHE A 274 -5.27 11.11 18.87
N GLY A 275 -4.25 11.82 18.39
CA GLY A 275 -4.28 13.28 18.28
C GLY A 275 -5.34 13.78 17.29
N ALA A 276 -5.47 13.13 16.12
CA ALA A 276 -6.49 13.47 15.12
C ALA A 276 -7.90 13.28 15.65
N ALA A 277 -8.15 12.21 16.43
CA ALA A 277 -9.45 11.95 17.04
C ALA A 277 -9.84 13.06 18.03
N ILE A 278 -8.89 13.61 18.79
CA ILE A 278 -9.13 14.77 19.67
C ILE A 278 -9.55 15.99 18.86
N VAL A 279 -8.83 16.29 17.76
CA VAL A 279 -9.18 17.42 16.86
C VAL A 279 -10.60 17.24 16.30
N VAL A 280 -10.94 16.03 15.84
CA VAL A 280 -12.27 15.73 15.28
C VAL A 280 -13.37 15.91 16.32
N THR A 281 -13.15 15.48 17.56
CA THR A 281 -14.20 15.50 18.59
C THR A 281 -14.37 16.87 19.25
N ILE A 282 -13.25 17.55 19.55
CA ILE A 282 -13.26 18.87 20.21
C ILE A 282 -13.50 20.00 19.19
N GLY A 283 -13.25 19.73 17.90
CA GLY A 283 -13.25 20.74 16.83
C GLY A 283 -14.50 21.63 16.76
N PRO A 284 -15.73 21.11 16.81
CA PRO A 284 -16.94 21.95 16.79
C PRO A 284 -16.93 23.00 17.89
N VAL A 285 -16.65 22.60 19.14
CA VAL A 285 -16.57 23.52 20.28
C VAL A 285 -15.38 24.45 20.21
N PHE A 286 -14.25 23.99 19.63
CA PHE A 286 -13.09 24.84 19.40
C PHE A 286 -13.38 25.95 18.39
N VAL A 287 -14.07 25.64 17.29
CA VAL A 287 -14.46 26.61 16.27
C VAL A 287 -15.44 27.66 16.84
N ASP A 288 -16.42 27.21 17.58
CA ASP A 288 -17.42 28.09 18.21
C ASP A 288 -16.81 28.90 19.38
N SER A 289 -16.38 28.25 20.46
CA SER A 289 -16.05 28.90 21.72
C SER A 289 -14.65 29.52 21.78
N VAL A 290 -13.69 29.04 20.95
CA VAL A 290 -12.31 29.53 20.95
C VAL A 290 -12.04 30.49 19.80
N LEU A 291 -12.55 30.18 18.60
CA LEU A 291 -12.36 31.02 17.40
C LEU A 291 -13.52 32.03 17.19
N GLY A 292 -14.62 31.89 17.95
CA GLY A 292 -15.79 32.77 17.85
C GLY A 292 -16.47 32.69 16.48
N ARG A 293 -16.46 31.52 15.84
CA ARG A 293 -17.00 31.31 14.50
C ARG A 293 -18.32 30.54 14.57
N PRO A 294 -19.23 30.76 13.58
CA PRO A 294 -20.46 29.99 13.49
C PRO A 294 -20.17 28.47 13.45
N GLU A 295 -21.06 27.68 14.04
CA GLU A 295 -20.92 26.20 14.11
C GLU A 295 -20.77 25.56 12.73
N GLY A 296 -21.38 26.13 11.68
CA GLY A 296 -21.24 25.69 10.29
C GLY A 296 -19.80 25.74 9.74
N ASP A 297 -18.95 26.62 10.30
CA ASP A 297 -17.54 26.72 9.88
C ASP A 297 -16.71 25.50 10.26
N TRP A 298 -17.18 24.66 11.20
CA TRP A 298 -16.58 23.36 11.46
C TRP A 298 -16.50 22.47 10.19
N PHE A 299 -17.56 22.44 9.38
CA PHE A 299 -17.55 21.67 8.13
C PHE A 299 -16.50 22.20 7.14
N THR A 300 -16.31 23.52 7.11
CA THR A 300 -15.27 24.16 6.27
C THR A 300 -13.87 23.74 6.73
N MET A 301 -13.63 23.71 8.03
CA MET A 301 -12.36 23.23 8.60
C MET A 301 -12.10 21.75 8.27
N VAL A 302 -13.10 20.88 8.45
CA VAL A 302 -12.96 19.44 8.10
C VAL A 302 -12.75 19.26 6.59
N THR A 303 -13.40 20.08 5.75
CA THR A 303 -13.17 20.08 4.29
C THR A 303 -11.72 20.45 3.96
N ALA A 304 -11.14 21.44 4.64
CA ALA A 304 -9.74 21.81 4.47
C ALA A 304 -8.80 20.66 4.86
N VAL A 305 -9.04 19.99 6.00
CA VAL A 305 -8.30 18.79 6.43
C VAL A 305 -8.41 17.68 5.39
N GLY A 306 -9.62 17.41 4.90
CA GLY A 306 -9.88 16.36 3.90
C GLY A 306 -9.25 16.67 2.54
N GLY A 307 -9.31 17.91 2.09
CA GLY A 307 -8.64 18.36 0.87
C GLY A 307 -7.12 18.19 0.97
N GLY A 308 -6.56 18.56 2.11
CA GLY A 308 -5.15 18.31 2.43
C GLY A 308 -4.81 16.83 2.37
N LEU A 309 -5.64 15.96 2.97
CA LEU A 309 -5.43 14.51 2.98
C LEU A 309 -5.27 13.94 1.55
N ILE A 310 -6.14 14.37 0.63
CA ILE A 310 -6.06 13.98 -0.78
C ILE A 310 -4.73 14.45 -1.39
N VAL A 311 -4.33 15.70 -1.17
CA VAL A 311 -3.06 16.24 -1.66
C VAL A 311 -1.88 15.42 -1.12
N GLY A 312 -1.90 15.07 0.17
CA GLY A 312 -0.86 14.25 0.80
C GLY A 312 -0.75 12.86 0.19
N ILE A 313 -1.88 12.18 -0.04
CA ILE A 313 -1.92 10.86 -0.70
C ILE A 313 -1.34 10.95 -2.13
N LEU A 314 -1.74 11.96 -2.90
CA LEU A 314 -1.25 12.15 -4.26
C LEU A 314 0.24 12.55 -4.34
N ALA A 315 0.78 13.14 -3.28
CA ALA A 315 2.19 13.50 -3.20
C ALA A 315 3.11 12.29 -2.93
N VAL A 316 2.58 11.17 -2.42
CA VAL A 316 3.38 9.98 -2.05
C VAL A 316 4.27 9.51 -3.20
N PRO A 317 3.78 9.21 -4.43
CA PRO A 317 4.64 8.73 -5.50
C PRO A 317 5.77 9.71 -5.86
N VAL A 318 5.47 11.02 -5.85
CA VAL A 318 6.46 12.06 -6.16
C VAL A 318 7.58 12.12 -5.12
N LEU A 319 7.22 12.00 -3.84
CA LEU A 319 8.18 12.05 -2.74
C LEU A 319 8.99 10.75 -2.61
N THR A 320 8.36 9.59 -2.76
CA THR A 320 9.03 8.28 -2.65
C THR A 320 9.91 7.95 -3.85
N ASN A 321 9.71 8.60 -4.99
CA ASN A 321 10.63 8.52 -6.13
C ASN A 321 11.94 9.30 -5.89
N ARG A 322 11.94 10.29 -4.98
CA ARG A 322 13.12 11.12 -4.66
C ARG A 322 13.76 10.78 -3.32
N PHE A 323 12.96 10.27 -2.39
CA PHE A 323 13.39 10.01 -1.02
C PHE A 323 12.93 8.61 -0.58
N ARG A 324 13.74 7.92 0.20
CA ARG A 324 13.37 6.63 0.77
C ARG A 324 12.12 6.75 1.65
N THR A 325 11.23 5.77 1.56
CA THR A 325 9.96 5.74 2.31
C THR A 325 10.20 5.83 3.82
N GLU A 326 11.29 5.22 4.32
CA GLU A 326 11.74 5.26 5.72
C GLU A 326 12.13 6.67 6.21
N ARG A 327 12.22 7.65 5.31
CA ARG A 327 12.43 9.06 5.63
C ARG A 327 11.17 9.89 5.47
N VAL A 328 10.42 9.62 4.41
CA VAL A 328 9.16 10.33 4.12
C VAL A 328 8.16 10.11 5.24
N TYR A 329 7.99 8.87 5.68
CA TYR A 329 7.05 8.51 6.74
C TYR A 329 7.32 9.23 8.07
N PRO A 330 8.52 9.19 8.69
CA PRO A 330 8.78 9.86 9.96
C PRO A 330 8.62 11.38 9.89
N ILE A 331 8.97 11.99 8.76
CA ILE A 331 8.79 13.43 8.54
C ILE A 331 7.30 13.75 8.50
N GLY A 332 6.50 13.00 7.72
CA GLY A 332 5.06 13.14 7.67
C GLY A 332 4.42 13.01 9.05
N LEU A 333 4.84 12.00 9.82
CA LEU A 333 4.36 11.71 11.17
C LEU A 333 4.58 12.91 12.12
N VAL A 334 5.81 13.45 12.16
CA VAL A 334 6.16 14.59 13.02
C VAL A 334 5.42 15.85 12.58
N LEU A 335 5.36 16.13 11.28
CA LEU A 335 4.67 17.32 10.75
C LEU A 335 3.16 17.27 10.97
N THR A 336 2.52 16.10 10.90
CA THR A 336 1.11 15.93 11.26
C THR A 336 0.88 16.31 12.72
N SER A 337 1.68 15.78 13.62
CA SER A 337 1.54 16.05 15.06
C SER A 337 1.88 17.50 15.41
N LEU A 338 2.87 18.09 14.74
CA LEU A 338 3.21 19.51 14.91
C LEU A 338 2.08 20.41 14.43
N ALA A 339 1.50 20.13 13.26
CA ALA A 339 0.36 20.88 12.75
C ALA A 339 -0.84 20.85 13.71
N ALA A 340 -1.15 19.68 14.29
CA ALA A 340 -2.19 19.55 15.32
C ALA A 340 -1.87 20.36 16.59
N THR A 341 -0.62 20.36 17.01
CA THR A 341 -0.17 21.13 18.20
C THR A 341 -0.26 22.63 17.97
N VAL A 342 0.18 23.11 16.80
CA VAL A 342 0.12 24.54 16.46
C VAL A 342 -1.32 25.01 16.26
N LEU A 343 -2.16 24.17 15.66
CA LEU A 343 -3.59 24.45 15.50
C LEU A 343 -4.29 24.71 16.83
N ALA A 344 -3.94 23.97 17.88
CA ALA A 344 -4.53 24.14 19.22
C ALA A 344 -4.28 25.53 19.84
N VAL A 345 -3.18 26.19 19.51
CA VAL A 345 -2.81 27.51 20.06
C VAL A 345 -3.15 28.68 19.14
N ASN A 346 -3.63 28.38 17.92
CA ASN A 346 -3.97 29.41 16.94
C ASN A 346 -5.31 30.10 17.26
N ASN A 347 -5.43 31.38 16.87
CA ASN A 347 -6.62 32.23 17.04
C ASN A 347 -7.20 32.77 15.73
N ASP A 348 -6.46 32.63 14.63
CA ASP A 348 -6.86 33.18 13.34
C ASP A 348 -7.54 32.12 12.48
N TRP A 349 -8.67 32.48 11.88
CA TRP A 349 -9.48 31.55 11.10
C TRP A 349 -8.76 31.05 9.83
N ILE A 350 -8.14 31.97 9.06
CA ILE A 350 -7.46 31.60 7.82
C ILE A 350 -6.28 30.69 8.11
N THR A 351 -5.49 31.04 9.15
CA THR A 351 -4.38 30.19 9.61
C THR A 351 -4.88 28.83 10.10
N THR A 352 -6.05 28.75 10.74
CA THR A 352 -6.70 27.48 11.14
C THR A 352 -6.99 26.61 9.92
N LEU A 353 -7.55 27.17 8.84
CA LEU A 353 -7.82 26.41 7.61
C LEU A 353 -6.53 25.93 6.95
N LEU A 354 -5.49 26.75 6.89
CA LEU A 354 -4.18 26.37 6.32
C LEU A 354 -3.50 25.28 7.15
N LEU A 355 -3.54 25.41 8.50
CA LEU A 355 -3.03 24.37 9.40
C LEU A 355 -3.85 23.08 9.32
N GLY A 356 -5.17 23.17 9.16
CA GLY A 356 -6.04 22.03 8.90
C GLY A 356 -5.69 21.32 7.59
N ALA A 357 -5.50 22.06 6.51
CA ALA A 357 -5.07 21.50 5.22
C ALA A 357 -3.67 20.86 5.32
N ALA A 358 -2.73 21.49 6.01
CA ALA A 358 -1.39 20.95 6.25
C ALA A 358 -1.45 19.67 7.09
N LEU A 359 -2.24 19.66 8.17
CA LEU A 359 -2.49 18.47 9.01
C LEU A 359 -3.02 17.32 8.16
N GLY A 360 -4.01 17.57 7.32
CA GLY A 360 -4.55 16.57 6.40
C GLY A 360 -3.48 16.05 5.43
N ALA A 361 -2.71 16.94 4.80
CA ALA A 361 -1.69 16.57 3.81
C ALA A 361 -0.60 15.68 4.44
N PHE A 362 -0.08 16.05 5.58
CA PHE A 362 0.92 15.24 6.27
C PHE A 362 0.32 13.93 6.81
N ALA A 363 -0.93 13.91 7.25
CA ALA A 363 -1.61 12.69 7.67
C ALA A 363 -1.80 11.72 6.50
N GLY A 364 -2.23 12.19 5.32
CA GLY A 364 -2.37 11.40 4.11
C GLY A 364 -1.03 10.76 3.66
N LEU A 365 0.02 11.57 3.66
CA LEU A 365 1.38 11.11 3.41
C LEU A 365 1.80 10.02 4.41
N THR A 366 1.57 10.24 5.71
CA THR A 366 1.92 9.33 6.80
C THR A 366 1.20 8.00 6.69
N VAL A 367 -0.12 8.02 6.46
CA VAL A 367 -0.94 6.81 6.40
C VAL A 367 -0.46 5.92 5.26
N VAL A 368 -0.35 6.44 4.04
CA VAL A 368 0.05 5.63 2.88
C VAL A 368 1.46 5.09 3.02
N THR A 369 2.43 5.92 3.41
CA THR A 369 3.81 5.47 3.58
C THR A 369 3.97 4.51 4.77
N GLY A 370 3.21 4.71 5.85
CA GLY A 370 3.16 3.81 7.00
C GLY A 370 2.63 2.42 6.64
N TYR A 371 1.54 2.33 5.87
CA TYR A 371 1.04 1.06 5.34
C TYR A 371 2.06 0.36 4.43
N THR A 372 2.73 1.12 3.56
CA THR A 372 3.77 0.58 2.68
C THR A 372 4.91 -0.04 3.48
N LEU A 373 5.40 0.66 4.50
CA LEU A 373 6.47 0.14 5.37
C LEU A 373 6.00 -1.04 6.21
N LEU A 374 4.78 -1.00 6.75
CA LEU A 374 4.25 -2.11 7.53
C LEU A 374 4.15 -3.39 6.68
N HIS A 375 3.73 -3.29 5.42
CA HIS A 375 3.74 -4.41 4.49
C HIS A 375 5.16 -4.91 4.17
N ALA A 376 6.12 -4.00 4.01
CA ALA A 376 7.49 -4.33 3.64
C ALA A 376 8.27 -5.02 4.79
N TYR A 377 7.98 -4.64 6.04
CA TYR A 377 8.71 -5.13 7.21
C TYR A 377 7.99 -6.24 7.98
N THR A 378 6.83 -6.70 7.52
CA THR A 378 6.10 -7.80 8.16
C THR A 378 6.24 -9.07 7.33
N ALA A 379 6.74 -10.15 7.94
CA ALA A 379 6.87 -11.46 7.31
C ALA A 379 5.49 -12.00 6.86
N ASP A 380 5.46 -12.74 5.75
CA ASP A 380 4.21 -13.26 5.15
C ASP A 380 3.38 -14.10 6.15
N GLU A 381 4.05 -14.89 6.98
CA GLU A 381 3.44 -15.78 7.98
C GLU A 381 2.75 -15.05 9.15
N SER A 382 3.26 -13.87 9.52
CA SER A 382 2.71 -13.04 10.62
C SER A 382 1.86 -11.87 10.14
N ARG A 383 1.81 -11.58 8.83
CA ARG A 383 1.18 -10.38 8.25
C ARG A 383 -0.26 -10.19 8.69
N GLY A 384 -1.08 -11.22 8.63
CA GLY A 384 -2.50 -11.14 9.04
C GLY A 384 -2.65 -10.72 10.50
N ARG A 385 -1.89 -11.33 11.42
CA ARG A 385 -1.91 -11.04 12.85
C ARG A 385 -1.39 -9.64 13.17
N THR A 386 -0.31 -9.22 12.53
CA THR A 386 0.27 -7.88 12.69
C THR A 386 -0.72 -6.79 12.26
N PHE A 387 -1.37 -6.94 11.10
CA PHE A 387 -2.38 -5.99 10.64
C PHE A 387 -3.64 -5.98 11.52
N ALA A 388 -4.12 -7.14 11.98
CA ALA A 388 -5.25 -7.20 12.92
C ALA A 388 -4.93 -6.45 14.21
N SER A 389 -3.73 -6.63 14.76
CA SER A 389 -3.27 -5.95 15.97
C SER A 389 -3.04 -4.45 15.74
N PHE A 390 -2.52 -4.06 14.59
CA PHE A 390 -2.40 -2.65 14.16
C PHE A 390 -3.77 -1.98 14.13
N TYR A 391 -4.78 -2.59 13.48
CA TYR A 391 -6.13 -2.04 13.43
C TYR A 391 -6.77 -1.97 14.82
N THR A 392 -6.54 -2.97 15.67
CA THR A 392 -7.03 -2.98 17.05
C THR A 392 -6.40 -1.85 17.86
N ALA A 393 -5.08 -1.71 17.83
CA ALA A 393 -4.37 -0.66 18.57
C ALA A 393 -4.81 0.76 18.13
N THR A 394 -4.89 1.01 16.82
CA THR A 394 -5.33 2.31 16.29
C THR A 394 -6.79 2.59 16.62
N ARG A 395 -7.67 1.59 16.56
CA ARG A 395 -9.09 1.74 16.96
C ARG A 395 -9.23 2.07 18.45
N VAL A 396 -8.59 1.29 19.31
CA VAL A 396 -8.66 1.51 20.77
C VAL A 396 -8.17 2.92 21.13
N ALA A 397 -7.04 3.37 20.58
CA ALA A 397 -6.52 4.71 20.82
C ALA A 397 -7.45 5.80 20.28
N THR A 398 -7.99 5.62 19.07
CA THR A 398 -8.96 6.56 18.48
C THR A 398 -10.21 6.68 19.33
N PHE A 399 -10.81 5.56 19.71
CA PHE A 399 -12.03 5.57 20.52
C PHE A 399 -11.80 6.11 21.92
N ALA A 400 -10.66 5.79 22.55
CA ALA A 400 -10.30 6.38 23.84
C ALA A 400 -10.20 7.91 23.74
N ALA A 401 -9.58 8.43 22.66
CA ALA A 401 -9.49 9.86 22.44
C ALA A 401 -10.87 10.50 22.19
N LEU A 402 -11.68 9.91 21.30
CA LEU A 402 -13.02 10.39 20.97
C LEU A 402 -13.92 10.45 22.21
N ALA A 403 -13.85 9.45 23.08
CA ALA A 403 -14.67 9.36 24.28
C ALA A 403 -14.17 10.27 25.42
N LEU A 404 -12.86 10.24 25.71
CA LEU A 404 -12.30 10.87 26.92
C LEU A 404 -11.95 12.35 26.72
N ALA A 405 -11.57 12.77 25.53
CA ALA A 405 -11.12 14.15 25.30
C ALA A 405 -12.19 15.21 25.63
N PRO A 406 -13.48 15.04 25.28
CA PRO A 406 -14.49 16.00 25.61
C PRO A 406 -14.73 16.10 27.12
N PHE A 407 -14.67 15.00 27.87
CA PHE A 407 -14.78 15.03 29.34
C PHE A 407 -13.60 15.78 29.96
N LEU A 408 -12.39 15.55 29.46
CA LEU A 408 -11.20 16.29 29.89
C LEU A 408 -11.37 17.79 29.62
N ALA A 409 -11.78 18.16 28.40
CA ALA A 409 -12.00 19.54 28.01
C ALA A 409 -13.10 20.22 28.88
N GLY A 410 -14.19 19.50 29.17
CA GLY A 410 -15.29 19.99 29.99
C GLY A 410 -14.95 20.12 31.49
N SER A 411 -13.94 19.39 31.95
CA SER A 411 -13.49 19.42 33.36
C SER A 411 -12.48 20.53 33.66
N ILE A 412 -11.87 21.12 32.62
CA ILE A 412 -10.86 22.18 32.78
C ILE A 412 -11.58 23.55 32.79
N GLU A 413 -11.42 24.29 33.87
CA GLU A 413 -11.88 25.67 33.93
C GLU A 413 -11.02 26.61 33.08
N VAL A 414 -11.63 27.72 32.62
CA VAL A 414 -10.92 28.73 31.80
C VAL A 414 -9.86 29.41 32.67
N ILE A 415 -8.61 29.30 32.25
CA ILE A 415 -7.45 29.93 32.88
C ILE A 415 -7.02 31.13 32.04
N ASN A 416 -7.13 32.33 32.61
CA ASN A 416 -6.64 33.56 31.98
C ASN A 416 -5.24 33.87 32.50
N ILE A 417 -4.23 33.70 31.61
CA ILE A 417 -2.84 34.05 31.89
C ILE A 417 -2.57 35.43 31.30
N GLY A 418 -2.48 36.43 32.16
CA GLY A 418 -2.00 37.77 31.78
C GLY A 418 -0.51 37.70 31.47
N ILE A 419 -0.12 37.95 30.21
CA ILE A 419 1.29 38.17 29.86
C ILE A 419 1.57 39.64 30.15
N ALA A 420 2.41 39.92 31.14
CA ALA A 420 2.79 41.27 31.55
C ALA A 420 3.43 42.00 30.36
N GLY A 421 2.72 42.94 29.77
CA GLY A 421 3.21 43.93 28.81
C GLY A 421 3.17 45.30 29.43
N THR A 422 4.16 46.13 29.19
CA THR A 422 4.18 47.55 29.59
C THR A 422 3.31 48.36 28.63
N GLY A 423 2.16 48.85 29.09
CA GLY A 423 1.24 49.68 28.33
C GLY A 423 -0.08 48.99 27.96
N ASP A 424 -0.96 49.67 27.24
CA ASP A 424 -2.34 49.22 26.87
C ASP A 424 -2.42 47.96 26.00
N ALA A 425 -1.32 47.23 25.78
CA ALA A 425 -1.21 45.96 25.10
C ALA A 425 -0.86 44.82 26.07
N ALA A 426 -1.63 44.65 27.14
CA ALA A 426 -1.57 43.42 27.96
C ALA A 426 -2.18 42.25 27.13
N ALA A 427 -1.35 41.46 26.48
CA ALA A 427 -1.80 40.24 25.82
C ALA A 427 -2.20 39.23 26.89
N SER A 428 -3.49 38.92 27.00
CA SER A 428 -3.96 37.80 27.81
C SER A 428 -4.12 36.56 26.91
N VAL A 429 -3.48 35.46 27.28
CA VAL A 429 -3.74 34.15 26.65
C VAL A 429 -4.83 33.45 27.48
N THR A 430 -5.96 33.27 26.86
CA THR A 430 -7.05 32.49 27.44
C THR A 430 -6.86 31.03 27.16
N LEU A 431 -6.55 30.23 28.16
CA LEU A 431 -6.47 28.78 28.07
C LEU A 431 -7.83 28.19 28.46
N SER A 432 -8.60 27.82 27.42
CA SER A 432 -9.88 27.10 27.60
C SER A 432 -9.66 25.59 27.62
N GLY A 433 -10.59 24.84 28.21
CA GLY A 433 -10.54 23.37 28.24
C GLY A 433 -10.37 22.73 26.86
N PRO A 434 -11.12 23.13 25.79
CA PRO A 434 -10.91 22.68 24.44
C PRO A 434 -9.47 22.87 23.92
N ARG A 435 -8.91 24.07 24.15
CA ARG A 435 -7.55 24.42 23.73
C ARG A 435 -6.51 23.56 24.43
N ILE A 436 -6.58 23.42 25.74
CA ILE A 436 -5.65 22.61 26.53
C ILE A 436 -5.72 21.14 26.10
N THR A 437 -6.92 20.61 25.90
CA THR A 437 -7.11 19.21 25.52
C THR A 437 -6.56 18.94 24.11
N MET A 438 -6.79 19.83 23.15
CA MET A 438 -6.20 19.73 21.81
C MET A 438 -4.67 19.84 21.84
N LEU A 439 -4.14 20.76 22.66
CA LEU A 439 -2.69 20.91 22.84
C LEU A 439 -2.07 19.65 23.45
N LEU A 440 -2.66 19.09 24.51
CA LEU A 440 -2.20 17.84 25.11
C LEU A 440 -2.25 16.69 24.11
N GLY A 441 -3.32 16.57 23.33
CA GLY A 441 -3.45 15.57 22.27
C GLY A 441 -2.37 15.70 21.21
N GLY A 442 -2.10 16.92 20.76
CA GLY A 442 -1.03 17.22 19.80
C GLY A 442 0.36 16.89 20.36
N LEU A 443 0.64 17.24 21.62
CA LEU A 443 1.91 16.94 22.30
C LEU A 443 2.11 15.43 22.51
N VAL A 444 1.07 14.70 22.90
CA VAL A 444 1.12 13.24 23.01
C VAL A 444 1.40 12.61 21.65
N ALA A 445 0.69 13.02 20.61
CA ALA A 445 0.95 12.57 19.24
C ALA A 445 2.38 12.89 18.80
N LEU A 446 2.88 14.10 19.11
CA LEU A 446 4.22 14.53 18.79
C LEU A 446 5.29 13.70 19.52
N TRP A 447 5.06 13.36 20.77
CA TRP A 447 5.96 12.51 21.56
C TRP A 447 6.09 11.11 20.94
N PHE A 448 4.96 10.46 20.59
CA PHE A 448 4.94 9.18 19.90
C PHE A 448 5.60 9.27 18.53
N SER A 449 5.33 10.33 17.77
CA SER A 449 5.89 10.59 16.46
C SER A 449 7.41 10.75 16.49
N LEU A 450 7.94 11.53 17.44
CA LEU A 450 9.39 11.72 17.61
C LEU A 450 10.08 10.42 18.06
N ARG A 451 9.46 9.65 18.95
CA ARG A 451 9.97 8.35 19.38
C ARG A 451 10.06 7.37 18.22
N SER A 452 8.96 7.26 17.44
CA SER A 452 8.87 6.43 16.24
C SER A 452 9.89 6.87 15.19
N ALA A 453 9.97 8.18 14.90
CA ALA A 453 10.90 8.73 13.93
C ALA A 453 12.36 8.40 14.30
N ARG A 454 12.73 8.57 15.56
CA ARG A 454 14.09 8.23 16.04
C ARG A 454 14.40 6.74 15.89
N ALA A 455 13.45 5.86 16.15
CA ALA A 455 13.62 4.41 16.01
C ALA A 455 13.82 4.02 14.55
N ILE A 456 12.97 4.55 13.66
CA ILE A 456 13.04 4.27 12.22
C ILE A 456 14.31 4.84 11.60
N TRP A 457 14.72 6.09 11.93
CA TRP A 457 15.94 6.67 11.40
C TRP A 457 17.20 5.95 11.88
N ARG A 458 17.21 5.42 13.12
CA ARG A 458 18.33 4.60 13.61
C ARG A 458 18.41 3.26 12.86
N ALA A 459 17.27 2.67 12.53
CA ALA A 459 17.20 1.42 11.77
C ALA A 459 17.56 1.64 10.28
N ALA A 460 17.22 2.82 9.72
CA ALA A 460 17.48 3.15 8.32
C ALA A 460 18.93 3.49 7.99
N GLY A 461 19.82 3.68 9.00
CA GLY A 461 21.23 4.01 8.80
C GLY A 461 21.50 5.44 8.29
N PRO A 462 22.78 5.84 8.17
CA PRO A 462 23.15 7.17 7.69
C PRO A 462 22.80 7.42 6.23
N ASN A 463 22.80 8.72 5.88
CA ASN A 463 22.44 9.25 4.57
C ASN A 463 23.44 8.82 3.48
N GLU A 464 23.21 7.71 2.83
CA GLU A 464 23.67 7.59 1.46
C GLU A 464 22.57 8.08 0.53
N PRO A 465 22.88 8.94 -0.47
CA PRO A 465 21.92 9.30 -1.51
C PRO A 465 21.32 8.01 -2.08
N VAL A 466 20.03 8.03 -2.45
CA VAL A 466 19.48 6.97 -3.29
C VAL A 466 20.19 7.13 -4.64
N GLU A 467 21.37 6.55 -4.74
CA GLU A 467 21.84 6.16 -6.05
C GLU A 467 20.83 5.15 -6.58
N PRO A 468 20.39 5.30 -7.84
CA PRO A 468 19.57 4.28 -8.49
C PRO A 468 20.27 2.96 -8.24
N ALA A 469 19.59 1.93 -7.78
CA ALA A 469 20.05 0.67 -7.20
C ALA A 469 21.32 0.06 -7.84
N SER A 470 22.44 0.74 -7.70
CA SER A 470 23.81 0.36 -7.87
C SER A 470 24.48 0.57 -6.50
N ALA A 471 23.77 0.19 -5.44
CA ALA A 471 24.37 0.14 -4.12
C ALA A 471 25.15 -1.17 -4.04
N ALA A 472 26.42 -1.07 -3.71
CA ALA A 472 27.32 -2.15 -3.43
C ALA A 472 26.59 -3.39 -2.90
N THR A 473 26.17 -4.25 -3.83
CA THR A 473 25.93 -5.62 -3.54
C THR A 473 27.33 -6.20 -3.40
N ASP A 474 27.64 -6.86 -2.32
CA ASP A 474 28.89 -7.63 -2.22
C ASP A 474 28.94 -8.72 -3.29
N GLY A 475 27.87 -8.93 -4.06
CA GLY A 475 27.71 -9.84 -5.18
C GLY A 475 28.07 -9.19 -6.53
N LEU A 476 28.52 -10.01 -7.48
CA LEU A 476 28.94 -9.60 -8.83
C LEU A 476 28.04 -10.25 -9.88
N LEU A 477 27.49 -9.45 -10.82
CA LEU A 477 26.75 -9.98 -11.98
C LEU A 477 27.63 -10.02 -13.22
N ILE A 478 27.89 -11.22 -13.70
CA ILE A 478 28.66 -11.51 -14.91
C ILE A 478 27.70 -11.98 -16.01
N ALA A 479 27.66 -11.29 -17.13
CA ALA A 479 26.86 -11.69 -18.28
C ALA A 479 27.75 -12.19 -19.42
N PHE A 480 27.40 -13.33 -20.00
CA PHE A 480 28.00 -13.82 -21.22
C PHE A 480 27.19 -13.38 -22.44
N GLU A 481 27.84 -12.68 -23.35
CA GLU A 481 27.21 -12.14 -24.55
C GLU A 481 27.94 -12.55 -25.82
N GLY A 482 27.30 -12.39 -26.98
CA GLY A 482 27.83 -12.74 -28.28
C GLY A 482 26.79 -13.37 -29.20
N VAL A 483 27.15 -13.61 -30.45
CA VAL A 483 26.27 -14.19 -31.47
C VAL A 483 25.86 -15.64 -31.17
N GLU A 484 24.88 -16.17 -31.90
CA GLU A 484 24.53 -17.59 -31.78
C GLU A 484 25.74 -18.49 -32.07
N GLY A 485 25.87 -19.59 -31.30
CA GLY A 485 26.97 -20.54 -31.47
C GLY A 485 28.34 -20.07 -30.95
N SER A 486 28.46 -18.88 -30.33
CA SER A 486 29.72 -18.37 -29.77
C SER A 486 30.22 -19.12 -28.53
N GLY A 487 29.41 -20.03 -27.95
CA GLY A 487 29.82 -20.84 -26.81
C GLY A 487 29.42 -20.33 -25.44
N LYS A 488 28.56 -19.29 -25.33
CA LYS A 488 28.12 -18.65 -24.07
C LYS A 488 27.70 -19.65 -22.98
N THR A 489 26.76 -20.52 -23.28
CA THR A 489 26.27 -21.54 -22.34
C THR A 489 27.37 -22.44 -21.82
N THR A 490 28.30 -22.83 -22.67
CA THR A 490 29.44 -23.69 -22.33
C THR A 490 30.39 -22.94 -21.39
N GLN A 491 30.75 -21.70 -21.74
CA GLN A 491 31.69 -20.91 -20.96
C GLN A 491 31.10 -20.45 -19.64
N ALA A 492 29.80 -20.11 -19.60
CA ALA A 492 29.08 -19.79 -18.35
C ALA A 492 29.06 -21.00 -17.40
N ALA A 493 28.82 -22.22 -17.91
CA ALA A 493 28.87 -23.44 -17.11
C ALA A 493 30.26 -23.71 -16.53
N ARG A 494 31.30 -23.58 -17.36
CA ARG A 494 32.70 -23.79 -16.98
C ARG A 494 33.16 -22.76 -15.93
N LEU A 495 32.78 -21.49 -16.11
CA LEU A 495 33.07 -20.46 -15.11
C LEU A 495 32.36 -20.74 -13.78
N THR A 496 31.11 -21.19 -13.85
CA THR A 496 30.35 -21.59 -12.63
C THR A 496 31.05 -22.71 -11.87
N GLU A 497 31.55 -23.72 -12.60
CA GLU A 497 32.29 -24.83 -12.01
C GLU A 497 33.63 -24.37 -11.43
N HIS A 498 34.37 -23.53 -12.17
CA HIS A 498 35.64 -22.94 -11.73
C HIS A 498 35.49 -22.15 -10.41
N LEU A 499 34.48 -21.25 -10.33
CA LEU A 499 34.23 -20.43 -9.15
C LEU A 499 33.73 -21.31 -7.97
N GLY A 500 32.87 -22.30 -8.24
CA GLY A 500 32.40 -23.24 -7.22
C GLY A 500 33.53 -24.06 -6.61
N ALA A 501 34.50 -24.52 -7.43
CA ALA A 501 35.70 -25.24 -6.98
C ALA A 501 36.58 -24.37 -6.06
N ARG A 502 36.48 -23.04 -6.17
CA ARG A 502 37.21 -22.07 -5.33
C ARG A 502 36.42 -21.60 -4.11
N GLY A 503 35.24 -22.21 -3.85
CA GLY A 503 34.40 -21.90 -2.69
C GLY A 503 33.62 -20.60 -2.79
N VAL A 504 33.48 -20.02 -3.99
CA VAL A 504 32.65 -18.85 -4.24
C VAL A 504 31.19 -19.26 -4.30
N ASP A 505 30.28 -18.54 -3.59
CA ASP A 505 28.84 -18.71 -3.75
C ASP A 505 28.45 -18.21 -5.15
N VAL A 506 28.10 -19.12 -6.06
CA VAL A 506 27.82 -18.80 -7.45
C VAL A 506 26.42 -19.27 -7.85
N VAL A 507 25.69 -18.41 -8.55
CA VAL A 507 24.38 -18.70 -9.13
C VAL A 507 24.48 -18.65 -10.65
N SER A 508 24.30 -19.80 -11.30
CA SER A 508 24.24 -19.90 -12.75
C SER A 508 22.81 -19.75 -13.25
N THR A 509 22.61 -18.88 -14.23
CA THR A 509 21.29 -18.61 -14.80
C THR A 509 21.36 -18.22 -16.27
N ARG A 510 20.19 -17.96 -16.90
CA ARG A 510 20.11 -17.60 -18.33
C ARG A 510 18.92 -16.72 -18.66
N GLU A 511 18.99 -15.94 -19.75
CA GLU A 511 17.89 -15.16 -20.29
C GLU A 511 17.59 -15.47 -21.78
N PRO A 512 16.31 -15.45 -22.19
CA PRO A 512 15.13 -15.43 -21.33
C PRO A 512 14.97 -16.77 -20.60
N GLY A 513 14.52 -16.74 -19.32
CA GLY A 513 14.35 -17.94 -18.52
C GLY A 513 14.70 -17.72 -17.03
N GLY A 514 15.06 -18.80 -16.34
CA GLY A 514 15.49 -18.75 -14.94
C GLY A 514 14.37 -18.74 -13.89
N THR A 515 13.11 -18.54 -14.31
CA THR A 515 11.92 -18.67 -13.47
C THR A 515 10.79 -19.32 -14.26
N PRO A 516 9.78 -19.94 -13.61
CA PRO A 516 8.67 -20.57 -14.33
C PRO A 516 7.93 -19.62 -15.29
N ALA A 517 7.71 -18.37 -14.89
CA ALA A 517 7.07 -17.37 -15.75
C ALA A 517 7.98 -16.94 -16.91
N ALA A 518 9.27 -16.74 -16.67
CA ALA A 518 10.21 -16.38 -17.71
C ALA A 518 10.42 -17.54 -18.72
N GLU A 519 10.37 -18.81 -18.28
CA GLU A 519 10.39 -19.97 -19.17
C GLU A 519 9.13 -20.04 -20.05
N ALA A 520 7.94 -19.75 -19.52
CA ALA A 520 6.72 -19.67 -20.32
C ALA A 520 6.80 -18.55 -21.39
N ILE A 521 7.38 -17.40 -21.02
CA ILE A 521 7.64 -16.32 -21.99
C ILE A 521 8.67 -16.76 -23.03
N ARG A 522 9.71 -17.49 -22.64
CA ARG A 522 10.71 -18.06 -23.53
C ARG A 522 10.07 -18.96 -24.58
N GLU A 523 9.12 -19.82 -24.19
CA GLU A 523 8.39 -20.68 -25.13
C GLU A 523 7.69 -19.85 -26.21
N ILE A 524 7.04 -18.74 -25.85
CA ILE A 524 6.39 -17.82 -26.78
C ILE A 524 7.43 -17.14 -27.69
N LEU A 525 8.56 -16.68 -27.14
CA LEU A 525 9.60 -15.98 -27.88
C LEU A 525 10.31 -16.86 -28.91
N LEU A 526 10.49 -18.13 -28.60
CA LEU A 526 11.25 -19.09 -29.44
C LEU A 526 10.34 -19.98 -30.31
N ALA A 527 9.01 -19.90 -30.16
CA ALA A 527 8.05 -20.70 -30.94
C ALA A 527 8.20 -20.43 -32.42
N ARG A 528 8.20 -21.54 -33.22
CA ARG A 528 8.26 -21.49 -34.67
C ARG A 528 6.90 -21.36 -35.36
N GLU A 529 5.84 -21.89 -34.72
CA GLU A 529 4.46 -21.89 -35.18
C GLU A 529 3.67 -20.73 -34.54
N GLY A 530 3.09 -19.88 -35.37
CA GLY A 530 2.25 -18.76 -34.94
C GLY A 530 2.47 -17.53 -35.83
N ASP A 531 1.64 -16.52 -35.66
CA ASP A 531 1.81 -15.21 -36.30
C ASP A 531 3.14 -14.58 -35.85
N ALA A 532 3.83 -13.96 -36.78
CA ALA A 532 5.11 -13.27 -36.50
C ALA A 532 4.88 -12.21 -35.43
N LEU A 533 5.63 -12.27 -34.34
CA LEU A 533 5.59 -11.22 -33.30
C LEU A 533 6.06 -9.89 -33.90
N ASP A 534 5.35 -8.81 -33.61
CA ASP A 534 5.86 -7.47 -33.86
C ASP A 534 7.16 -7.25 -33.08
N ASP A 535 8.12 -6.54 -33.68
CA ASP A 535 9.46 -6.35 -33.10
C ASP A 535 9.39 -5.68 -31.70
N ARG A 536 8.42 -4.78 -31.46
CA ARG A 536 8.20 -4.16 -30.14
C ARG A 536 7.59 -5.15 -29.15
N ALA A 537 6.68 -6.02 -29.60
CA ALA A 537 6.10 -7.07 -28.77
C ALA A 537 7.19 -8.07 -28.33
N GLU A 538 8.09 -8.44 -29.24
CA GLU A 538 9.26 -9.25 -28.95
C GLU A 538 10.12 -8.60 -27.86
N ALA A 539 10.49 -7.32 -28.03
CA ALA A 539 11.30 -6.57 -27.06
C ALA A 539 10.65 -6.48 -25.67
N LEU A 540 9.33 -6.23 -25.63
CA LEU A 540 8.57 -6.16 -24.37
C LEU A 540 8.48 -7.51 -23.66
N LEU A 541 8.35 -8.61 -24.38
CA LEU A 541 8.37 -9.96 -23.81
C LEU A 541 9.75 -10.31 -23.22
N TYR A 542 10.86 -9.95 -23.91
CA TYR A 542 12.20 -10.10 -23.33
C TYR A 542 12.35 -9.28 -22.05
N ALA A 543 11.87 -8.03 -22.03
CA ALA A 543 11.91 -7.18 -20.85
C ALA A 543 11.03 -7.73 -19.70
N ALA A 544 9.87 -8.29 -20.01
CA ALA A 544 8.98 -8.92 -19.01
C ALA A 544 9.62 -10.16 -18.36
N ALA A 545 10.21 -11.04 -19.17
CA ALA A 545 10.96 -12.21 -18.68
C ALA A 545 12.12 -11.78 -17.77
N ARG A 546 12.86 -10.76 -18.18
CA ARG A 546 13.98 -10.18 -17.43
C ARG A 546 13.54 -9.58 -16.10
N ALA A 547 12.46 -8.81 -16.07
CA ALA A 547 11.93 -8.22 -14.85
C ALA A 547 11.63 -9.28 -13.78
N GLU A 548 11.01 -10.38 -14.18
CA GLU A 548 10.72 -11.52 -13.31
C GLU A 548 11.99 -12.22 -12.84
N HIS A 549 12.91 -12.46 -13.75
CA HIS A 549 14.19 -13.11 -13.50
C HIS A 549 15.08 -12.31 -12.54
N VAL A 550 15.20 -10.99 -12.75
CA VAL A 550 15.95 -10.11 -11.85
C VAL A 550 15.35 -10.12 -10.47
N THR A 551 14.03 -9.99 -10.36
CA THR A 551 13.35 -9.92 -9.07
C THR A 551 13.47 -11.20 -8.25
N GLN A 552 13.37 -12.37 -8.89
CA GLN A 552 13.29 -13.65 -8.18
C GLN A 552 14.65 -14.34 -8.02
N VAL A 553 15.59 -14.12 -8.94
CA VAL A 553 16.86 -14.87 -8.95
C VAL A 553 18.04 -13.93 -8.76
N ILE A 554 18.23 -12.94 -9.67
CA ILE A 554 19.47 -12.16 -9.72
C ILE A 554 19.61 -11.27 -8.49
N ALA A 555 18.62 -10.39 -8.22
CA ALA A 555 18.71 -9.45 -7.12
C ALA A 555 18.80 -10.12 -5.73
N PRO A 556 18.06 -11.20 -5.42
CA PRO A 556 18.28 -11.95 -4.19
C PRO A 556 19.67 -12.57 -4.06
N ALA A 557 20.24 -13.07 -5.17
CA ALA A 557 21.59 -13.64 -5.19
C ALA A 557 22.66 -12.57 -4.92
N LEU A 558 22.57 -11.44 -5.62
CA LEU A 558 23.49 -10.32 -5.43
C LEU A 558 23.42 -9.76 -3.98
N ARG A 559 22.20 -9.63 -3.40
CA ARG A 559 22.06 -9.15 -2.01
C ARG A 559 22.71 -10.04 -0.95
N ARG A 560 22.89 -11.34 -1.20
CA ARG A 560 23.60 -12.23 -0.27
C ARG A 560 25.08 -12.36 -0.58
N GLY A 561 25.61 -11.54 -1.49
CA GLY A 561 27.04 -11.54 -1.85
C GLY A 561 27.43 -12.62 -2.88
N ALA A 562 26.47 -13.28 -3.54
CA ALA A 562 26.78 -14.32 -4.50
C ALA A 562 27.25 -13.73 -5.85
N VAL A 563 28.13 -14.45 -6.57
CA VAL A 563 28.45 -14.17 -7.96
C VAL A 563 27.35 -14.78 -8.85
N VAL A 564 26.70 -13.94 -9.65
CA VAL A 564 25.69 -14.41 -10.60
C VAL A 564 26.32 -14.50 -12.00
N VAL A 565 26.27 -15.68 -12.61
CA VAL A 565 26.74 -15.93 -13.97
C VAL A 565 25.53 -16.16 -14.87
N SER A 566 25.24 -15.18 -15.75
CA SER A 566 24.10 -15.25 -16.66
C SER A 566 24.51 -15.49 -18.10
N ASP A 567 23.90 -16.49 -18.73
CA ASP A 567 23.94 -16.66 -20.20
C ASP A 567 22.94 -15.69 -20.82
N ARG A 568 23.40 -14.56 -21.28
CA ARG A 568 22.72 -13.37 -21.80
C ARG A 568 22.14 -12.47 -20.67
N TYR A 569 22.05 -11.17 -21.00
CA TYR A 569 21.40 -10.16 -20.16
C TYR A 569 20.89 -8.98 -21.04
N VAL A 570 20.89 -7.76 -20.51
CA VAL A 570 20.35 -6.55 -21.17
C VAL A 570 21.01 -6.30 -22.53
N ASP A 571 22.32 -6.53 -22.64
CA ASP A 571 23.10 -6.23 -23.85
C ASP A 571 22.66 -7.09 -25.05
N SER A 572 22.15 -8.30 -24.80
CA SER A 572 21.47 -9.08 -25.84
C SER A 572 20.26 -8.35 -26.43
N SER A 573 19.42 -7.68 -25.60
CA SER A 573 18.27 -6.94 -26.13
C SER A 573 18.69 -5.73 -26.96
N LEU A 574 19.74 -5.02 -26.56
CA LEU A 574 20.27 -3.89 -27.32
C LEU A 574 20.86 -4.33 -28.66
N ALA A 575 21.54 -5.48 -28.68
CA ALA A 575 22.12 -6.04 -29.92
C ALA A 575 21.05 -6.62 -30.84
N TYR A 576 20.14 -7.49 -30.33
CA TYR A 576 19.16 -8.20 -31.17
C TYR A 576 17.98 -7.31 -31.57
N GLN A 577 17.28 -6.68 -30.59
CA GLN A 577 16.11 -5.86 -30.87
C GLN A 577 16.53 -4.46 -31.35
N GLY A 578 17.63 -3.90 -30.82
CA GLY A 578 18.15 -2.59 -31.24
C GLY A 578 18.83 -2.68 -32.63
N HIS A 579 20.03 -3.21 -32.69
CA HIS A 579 20.80 -3.26 -33.93
C HIS A 579 20.22 -4.26 -34.95
N GLY A 580 19.77 -5.43 -34.50
CA GLY A 580 19.21 -6.48 -35.36
C GLY A 580 17.89 -6.10 -36.00
N ARG A 581 16.87 -5.72 -35.19
CA ARG A 581 15.51 -5.31 -35.62
C ARG A 581 15.41 -3.85 -36.02
N GLY A 582 16.38 -3.00 -35.62
CA GLY A 582 16.38 -1.57 -35.92
C GLY A 582 15.45 -0.73 -34.99
N LEU A 583 15.15 -1.25 -33.82
CA LEU A 583 14.41 -0.47 -32.79
C LEU A 583 15.33 0.58 -32.16
N GLU A 584 14.73 1.67 -31.68
CA GLU A 584 15.46 2.76 -31.03
C GLU A 584 16.16 2.29 -29.75
N ILE A 585 17.48 2.39 -29.71
CA ILE A 585 18.35 1.86 -28.64
C ILE A 585 18.06 2.56 -27.32
N SER A 586 17.83 3.89 -27.33
CA SER A 586 17.51 4.65 -26.12
C SER A 586 16.20 4.19 -25.48
N ALA A 587 15.16 3.95 -26.27
CA ALA A 587 13.88 3.44 -25.79
C ALA A 587 14.01 2.02 -25.21
N LEU A 588 14.80 1.15 -25.88
CA LEU A 588 15.08 -0.20 -25.37
C LEU A 588 15.89 -0.15 -24.06
N ALA A 589 16.87 0.73 -23.96
CA ALA A 589 17.65 0.92 -22.75
C ALA A 589 16.77 1.39 -21.57
N ASP A 590 15.81 2.30 -21.81
CA ASP A 590 14.87 2.77 -20.79
C ASP A 590 13.92 1.68 -20.32
N VAL A 591 13.34 0.89 -21.26
CA VAL A 591 12.48 -0.26 -20.94
C VAL A 591 13.25 -1.31 -20.14
N ASN A 592 14.48 -1.63 -20.53
CA ASN A 592 15.30 -2.60 -19.82
C ASN A 592 15.75 -2.09 -18.44
N ARG A 593 16.10 -0.80 -18.32
CA ARG A 593 16.42 -0.17 -17.03
C ARG A 593 15.23 -0.26 -16.07
N TRP A 594 14.01 0.02 -16.56
CA TRP A 594 12.80 -0.13 -15.79
C TRP A 594 12.53 -1.59 -15.40
N ALA A 595 12.69 -2.52 -16.33
CA ALA A 595 12.48 -3.96 -16.11
C ALA A 595 13.46 -4.54 -15.09
N THR A 596 14.72 -4.10 -15.08
CA THR A 596 15.77 -4.59 -14.17
C THR A 596 15.80 -3.85 -12.83
N GLY A 597 14.97 -2.81 -12.66
CA GLY A 597 15.08 -1.92 -11.49
C GLY A 597 16.45 -1.23 -11.40
N GLY A 598 17.14 -1.04 -12.53
CA GLY A 598 18.47 -0.46 -12.62
C GLY A 598 19.63 -1.46 -12.42
N THR A 599 19.37 -2.74 -12.16
CA THR A 599 20.41 -3.77 -12.04
C THR A 599 21.11 -3.96 -13.40
N ARG A 600 22.43 -3.79 -13.42
CA ARG A 600 23.31 -3.92 -14.59
C ARG A 600 24.33 -5.03 -14.35
N ALA A 601 24.83 -5.64 -15.43
CA ALA A 601 25.99 -6.52 -15.33
C ALA A 601 27.24 -5.71 -14.99
N ASP A 602 27.98 -6.16 -13.98
CA ASP A 602 29.23 -5.56 -13.55
C ASP A 602 30.39 -5.90 -14.50
N LEU A 603 30.27 -7.05 -15.16
CA LEU A 603 31.20 -7.55 -16.17
C LEU A 603 30.42 -8.23 -17.29
N VAL A 604 30.68 -7.85 -18.52
CA VAL A 604 30.18 -8.50 -19.71
C VAL A 604 31.34 -9.21 -20.44
N VAL A 605 31.27 -10.53 -20.52
CA VAL A 605 32.19 -11.36 -21.30
C VAL A 605 31.61 -11.52 -22.68
N LEU A 606 32.11 -10.74 -23.65
CA LEU A 606 31.72 -10.83 -25.05
C LEU A 606 32.57 -11.89 -25.74
N LEU A 607 31.94 -12.98 -26.11
CA LEU A 607 32.55 -14.02 -26.90
C LEU A 607 32.50 -13.64 -28.40
N ASP A 608 33.58 -13.07 -28.89
CA ASP A 608 33.67 -12.56 -30.26
C ASP A 608 33.88 -13.73 -31.23
N LEU A 609 32.92 -13.89 -32.15
CA LEU A 609 32.93 -14.90 -33.19
C LEU A 609 32.26 -14.35 -34.46
N PRO A 610 32.81 -14.56 -35.65
CA PRO A 610 32.11 -14.20 -36.88
C PRO A 610 30.71 -14.83 -36.94
N ALA A 611 29.69 -14.03 -37.31
CA ALA A 611 28.31 -14.49 -37.33
C ALA A 611 28.07 -15.74 -38.19
N SER A 612 28.80 -15.85 -39.33
CA SER A 612 28.81 -17.04 -40.20
C SER A 612 29.21 -18.31 -39.44
N ASP A 613 30.31 -18.23 -38.71
CA ASP A 613 30.91 -19.36 -38.00
C ASP A 613 30.03 -19.79 -36.84
N GLY A 614 29.44 -18.80 -36.16
CA GLY A 614 28.49 -19.02 -35.07
C GLY A 614 27.24 -19.77 -35.53
N LEU A 615 26.63 -19.34 -36.63
CA LEU A 615 25.47 -20.01 -37.23
C LEU A 615 25.80 -21.43 -37.71
N GLU A 616 26.99 -21.64 -38.27
CA GLU A 616 27.44 -22.99 -38.69
C GLU A 616 27.61 -23.90 -37.47
N ARG A 617 28.24 -23.42 -36.37
CA ARG A 617 28.38 -24.17 -35.10
C ARG A 617 27.00 -24.51 -34.50
N ALA A 618 26.06 -23.57 -34.52
CA ALA A 618 24.69 -23.76 -33.99
C ALA A 618 23.94 -24.83 -34.79
N ARG A 619 24.02 -24.79 -36.17
CA ARG A 619 23.39 -25.76 -37.07
C ARG A 619 23.99 -27.17 -36.92
N ARG A 620 25.31 -27.29 -36.75
CA ARG A 620 25.96 -28.59 -36.52
C ARG A 620 25.51 -29.25 -35.22
N ARG A 621 25.25 -28.46 -34.17
CA ARG A 621 24.84 -28.97 -32.86
C ARG A 621 23.39 -29.44 -32.83
N ARG A 622 22.45 -28.74 -33.42
CA ARG A 622 21.00 -28.98 -33.32
C ARG A 622 20.37 -29.66 -34.53
N GLY A 623 21.03 -29.67 -35.70
CA GLY A 623 20.44 -30.06 -36.98
C GLY A 623 19.72 -28.89 -37.66
N VAL A 624 19.60 -28.95 -39.00
CA VAL A 624 19.06 -27.88 -39.84
C VAL A 624 17.58 -27.58 -39.52
N ASP A 625 16.83 -28.62 -39.12
CA ASP A 625 15.40 -28.54 -38.86
C ASP A 625 15.03 -28.05 -37.42
N ALA A 626 16.02 -27.84 -36.55
CA ALA A 626 15.81 -27.48 -35.15
C ALA A 626 16.13 -26.02 -34.80
N ALA A 627 16.40 -25.15 -35.84
CA ALA A 627 16.68 -23.72 -35.61
C ALA A 627 15.45 -23.01 -35.03
N ASP A 628 15.60 -22.18 -33.99
CA ASP A 628 14.51 -21.37 -33.42
C ASP A 628 14.19 -20.14 -34.30
N ARG A 629 13.23 -19.31 -33.91
CA ARG A 629 12.76 -18.13 -34.64
C ARG A 629 13.87 -17.11 -34.89
N LEU A 630 14.81 -16.94 -33.97
CA LEU A 630 15.93 -16.00 -34.12
C LEU A 630 17.06 -16.60 -34.99
N GLU A 631 17.39 -17.88 -34.79
CA GLU A 631 18.38 -18.58 -35.59
C GLU A 631 17.95 -18.66 -37.09
N GLY A 632 16.63 -18.62 -37.35
CA GLY A 632 16.06 -18.62 -38.70
C GLY A 632 16.11 -17.27 -39.44
N GLN A 633 16.61 -16.20 -38.81
CA GLN A 633 16.72 -14.90 -39.45
C GLN A 633 17.80 -14.89 -40.56
N PRO A 634 17.68 -13.95 -41.52
CA PRO A 634 18.70 -13.80 -42.58
C PRO A 634 20.10 -13.49 -42.03
N GLN A 635 21.15 -13.81 -42.77
CA GLN A 635 22.55 -13.63 -42.36
C GLN A 635 22.87 -12.16 -42.02
N ASP A 636 22.33 -11.21 -42.79
CA ASP A 636 22.52 -9.77 -42.55
C ASP A 636 21.92 -9.29 -41.19
N PHE A 637 20.90 -9.97 -40.66
CA PHE A 637 20.41 -9.73 -39.32
C PHE A 637 21.49 -10.10 -38.27
N HIS A 638 22.09 -11.26 -38.38
CA HIS A 638 23.14 -11.72 -37.46
C HIS A 638 24.43 -10.89 -37.57
N GLU A 639 24.74 -10.37 -38.76
CA GLU A 639 25.86 -9.45 -38.97
C GLU A 639 25.58 -8.08 -38.24
N ARG A 640 24.34 -7.56 -38.31
CA ARG A 640 23.97 -6.36 -37.54
C ARG A 640 24.01 -6.60 -36.03
N VAL A 641 23.63 -7.77 -35.58
CA VAL A 641 23.72 -8.14 -34.14
C VAL A 641 25.18 -8.18 -33.69
N ALA A 642 26.07 -8.80 -34.48
CA ALA A 642 27.50 -8.84 -34.17
C ALA A 642 28.10 -7.42 -34.12
N ALA A 643 27.79 -6.59 -35.13
CA ALA A 643 28.20 -5.19 -35.14
C ALA A 643 27.65 -4.41 -33.93
N GLY A 644 26.41 -4.74 -33.49
CA GLY A 644 25.81 -4.16 -32.29
C GLY A 644 26.59 -4.50 -31.03
N PHE A 645 26.96 -5.73 -30.79
CA PHE A 645 27.81 -6.11 -29.67
C PHE A 645 29.18 -5.42 -29.71
N ALA A 646 29.80 -5.32 -30.87
CA ALA A 646 31.09 -4.60 -31.01
C ALA A 646 30.93 -3.09 -30.68
N ALA A 647 29.82 -2.47 -31.09
CA ALA A 647 29.52 -1.08 -30.77
C ALA A 647 29.34 -0.88 -29.24
N LEU A 648 28.57 -1.73 -28.59
CA LEU A 648 28.35 -1.68 -27.12
C LEU A 648 29.67 -1.88 -26.34
N ALA A 649 30.50 -2.81 -26.75
CA ALA A 649 31.79 -3.05 -26.14
C ALA A 649 32.74 -1.84 -26.29
N LYS A 650 32.65 -1.11 -27.40
CA LYS A 650 33.43 0.11 -27.62
C LYS A 650 32.94 1.30 -26.80
N GLU A 651 31.63 1.36 -26.58
CA GLU A 651 31.01 2.44 -25.76
C GLU A 651 31.29 2.26 -24.28
N GLU A 652 31.38 1.02 -23.76
CA GLU A 652 31.58 0.71 -22.36
C GLU A 652 32.80 -0.21 -22.10
N PRO A 653 34.02 0.21 -22.43
CA PRO A 653 35.22 -0.63 -22.37
C PRO A 653 35.59 -1.11 -20.96
N ASP A 654 35.17 -0.38 -19.92
CA ASP A 654 35.39 -0.75 -18.50
C ASP A 654 34.49 -1.91 -18.04
N ARG A 655 33.37 -2.14 -18.72
CA ARG A 655 32.40 -3.17 -18.40
C ARG A 655 32.50 -4.40 -19.30
N PHE A 656 32.96 -4.23 -20.52
CA PHE A 656 33.13 -5.32 -21.51
C PHE A 656 34.55 -5.83 -21.54
N VAL A 657 34.66 -7.17 -21.56
CA VAL A 657 35.88 -7.88 -21.94
C VAL A 657 35.59 -8.71 -23.17
N VAL A 658 36.26 -8.41 -24.26
CA VAL A 658 36.12 -9.13 -25.53
C VAL A 658 37.12 -10.28 -25.58
N ILE A 659 36.63 -11.50 -25.77
CA ILE A 659 37.44 -12.72 -25.88
C ILE A 659 37.22 -13.36 -27.25
N ASP A 660 38.30 -13.62 -27.95
CA ASP A 660 38.27 -14.36 -29.23
C ASP A 660 37.77 -15.81 -29.01
N ALA A 661 36.57 -16.11 -29.53
CA ALA A 661 35.92 -17.40 -29.41
C ALA A 661 36.16 -18.34 -30.60
N THR A 662 37.12 -18.02 -31.45
CA THR A 662 37.53 -18.88 -32.57
C THR A 662 38.41 -20.06 -32.12
N GLY A 663 39.13 -19.89 -31.01
CA GLY A 663 40.03 -20.87 -30.41
C GLY A 663 39.36 -22.10 -29.81
N ASP A 664 40.19 -22.93 -29.14
CA ASP A 664 39.71 -24.11 -28.42
C ASP A 664 38.88 -23.74 -27.19
N ILE A 665 37.94 -24.61 -26.85
CA ILE A 665 37.02 -24.38 -25.71
C ILE A 665 37.77 -24.20 -24.39
N ASP A 666 38.87 -24.93 -24.18
CA ASP A 666 39.67 -24.90 -22.94
C ASP A 666 40.51 -23.62 -22.88
N GLU A 667 41.04 -23.15 -24.02
CA GLU A 667 41.78 -21.89 -24.12
C GLU A 667 40.87 -20.69 -23.82
N VAL A 668 39.66 -20.68 -24.38
CA VAL A 668 38.66 -19.63 -24.09
C VAL A 668 38.27 -19.66 -22.64
N ALA A 669 38.04 -20.84 -22.04
CA ALA A 669 37.70 -20.98 -20.62
C ALA A 669 38.81 -20.46 -19.72
N ALA A 670 40.06 -20.72 -20.01
CA ALA A 670 41.19 -20.21 -19.25
C ALA A 670 41.29 -18.69 -19.30
N GLN A 671 41.03 -18.06 -20.46
CA GLN A 671 40.99 -16.60 -20.60
C GLN A 671 39.85 -16.00 -19.78
N VAL A 672 38.63 -16.57 -19.84
CA VAL A 672 37.46 -16.17 -19.05
C VAL A 672 37.76 -16.26 -17.57
N ALA A 673 38.33 -17.40 -17.12
CA ALA A 673 38.66 -17.60 -15.70
C ALA A 673 39.68 -16.57 -15.21
N ALA A 674 40.74 -16.30 -15.98
CA ALA A 674 41.77 -15.32 -15.61
C ALA A 674 41.20 -13.92 -15.46
N VAL A 675 40.31 -13.48 -16.35
CA VAL A 675 39.64 -12.19 -16.28
C VAL A 675 38.76 -12.08 -15.01
N VAL A 676 37.97 -13.12 -14.73
CA VAL A 676 37.05 -13.12 -13.59
C VAL A 676 37.80 -13.25 -12.27
N ASP A 677 38.84 -14.07 -12.19
CA ASP A 677 39.71 -14.22 -11.02
C ASP A 677 40.36 -12.86 -10.68
N ALA A 678 40.88 -12.15 -11.68
CA ALA A 678 41.44 -10.81 -11.49
C ALA A 678 40.38 -9.80 -10.97
N ARG A 679 39.14 -9.87 -11.46
CA ARG A 679 38.03 -9.01 -11.05
C ARG A 679 37.59 -9.27 -9.61
N LEU A 680 37.63 -10.55 -9.18
CA LEU A 680 37.29 -10.99 -7.84
C LEU A 680 38.46 -10.92 -6.84
N GLY A 681 39.67 -10.60 -7.29
CA GLY A 681 40.88 -10.59 -6.45
C GLY A 681 41.29 -11.99 -5.97
N LEU A 682 40.92 -13.04 -6.74
CA LEU A 682 41.30 -14.42 -6.42
C LEU A 682 42.75 -14.67 -6.84
N GLU A 683 43.61 -15.14 -5.92
CA GLU A 683 45.00 -15.52 -6.24
C GLU A 683 45.03 -16.67 -7.26
N ALA A 684 46.04 -16.64 -8.18
CA ALA A 684 46.25 -17.73 -9.09
C ALA A 684 46.51 -19.04 -8.31
N PRO A 685 45.94 -20.19 -8.74
CA PRO A 685 46.22 -21.47 -8.09
C PRO A 685 47.73 -21.76 -8.11
N GLU A 686 48.30 -22.09 -6.94
CA GLU A 686 49.68 -22.54 -6.87
C GLU A 686 49.85 -23.74 -7.84
N PRO A 687 50.92 -23.76 -8.64
CA PRO A 687 51.15 -24.90 -9.52
C PRO A 687 51.27 -26.17 -8.70
N VAL A 688 50.41 -27.16 -9.00
CA VAL A 688 50.49 -28.48 -8.37
C VAL A 688 51.87 -29.06 -8.75
N GLU A 689 52.80 -29.14 -7.78
CA GLU A 689 54.04 -29.89 -7.99
C GLU A 689 53.65 -31.33 -8.26
N GLU A 690 53.97 -31.81 -9.49
CA GLU A 690 53.84 -33.23 -9.80
C GLU A 690 54.75 -34.01 -8.86
N PRO A 691 54.24 -35.03 -8.17
CA PRO A 691 55.08 -35.87 -7.31
C PRO A 691 56.08 -36.65 -8.20
N SER A 692 57.36 -36.37 -7.98
CA SER A 692 58.50 -36.98 -8.59
C SER A 692 58.59 -38.52 -8.39
#